data_9f8b656e8613b023f35a64e88de4dc9a
#
_entry.id   9f8b656e8613b023f35a64e88de4dc9a
#
_cell.length_a   1.000
_cell.length_b   1.000
_cell.length_c   1.000
_cell.angle_alpha   90.00
_cell.angle_beta   90.00
_cell.angle_gamma   90.00
#
_symmetry.space_group_name_H-M   'P 1'
#
loop_
_entity.id
_entity.type
_entity.pdbx_description
1 polymer ?
#
loop_
_entity_poly.entity_id
_entity_poly.type
_entity_poly.pdbx_seq_one_letter_code
_entity_poly.pdbx_strand_id
1 'polypeptide(L)'
;MHGLMADLVILNEEDSGYERPLRERLERLIQSHSMSTGVNRPGGVYLRDAEGIPEEDLVLLRAAASIVMVAARGGLSQQSGIPTELPVLPERLPKKRPARDPSAPLPFMELSYFNSLGGFTPDGREYAVYLGPNTHTPAPWVNVIANPSFGTLVSETGAAFTWYGNSQRNRLTQWSNDPVLDPPSEAIYIRDEDSGLFWSPTASPIREETAYRARHGAGYSVFEHNSHGIEQELTVFVPMDENGGEPVKLQKLRLKNDSPRRRKLSVSYYAEWTLGESRESTQMHVSSHWDADAHVLIARNRFHPEYGDRVAFAAIGPLPESYTGDRTAFVGRNRSLTNPAAMGRTSLSRRTGAGFDPCAALRVMIDLAPGATAEIVTLLGQADSVENARELVLAYRDNRAFETALNRTQAWWDDQLGVIEVHTPDLAADFLINRWLLYQSLSCRIWGRSGFYQSGGAFGFRDQLQDVTALLYACPEVAREHILLAASRQFKEGDVQHWWHPPSGAGIRSRISDDYLWLPHVVARYIQVTGDVDILHAQVPFLDAPQLERGQHESFSTPEVGLELSTLFEHCQRAVKRGMAFGAQGLPLIGTGDWNDGMNLVGAEGKGESVWLAWFLADSLQGMADLSDLMNQPLLGKAYRRERIALIQRVERVAWDGDWYRRATFDDGTPLGSSANAEGKIDSLPQSWAWLCGGAEKDRAERALDSAWTHLVREDEGLALLFTPPFDKTEPSPGYIKGYPPGVRENGGQYTHAALWFAMALARRGDGTRAVNLLRMLNPIEHTREPEAVWRYGIEPYAVAGDVYNAPGRIGHGGWSWYTGSAAWMYRAWVEEVLGLKIREESLSMDPVISKNWEGFQLRYRHGEAIYEIQVENPEHRERGVAWVEVDGMRRPDGTIPLERGLIKHRILVRMGAKE
;
A
#
# COMPACT_ATOMS: atom_id res chain seq x y z
N MET A 1 -6.85 32.74 -9.70
CA MET A 1 -7.94 32.73 -8.70
C MET A 1 -7.68 31.55 -7.80
N HIS A 2 -7.61 31.78 -6.49
CA HIS A 2 -7.03 30.80 -5.54
C HIS A 2 -8.05 29.83 -4.95
N GLY A 3 -9.17 29.55 -5.63
CA GLY A 3 -10.11 28.48 -5.25
C GLY A 3 -10.82 28.62 -3.88
N LEU A 4 -10.56 29.70 -3.13
CA LEU A 4 -11.23 29.94 -1.86
C LEU A 4 -12.67 30.36 -2.17
N MET A 5 -13.62 29.52 -1.82
CA MET A 5 -15.04 29.86 -1.84
C MET A 5 -15.41 30.44 -0.47
N ALA A 6 -15.65 31.72 -0.41
CA ALA A 6 -16.13 32.40 0.80
C ALA A 6 -17.29 33.31 0.43
N ASP A 7 -18.32 33.32 1.25
CA ASP A 7 -19.41 34.25 1.15
C ASP A 7 -18.98 35.58 1.77
N LEU A 8 -19.06 36.68 1.00
CA LEU A 8 -18.90 38.04 1.53
C LEU A 8 -20.26 38.64 1.77
N VAL A 9 -20.66 38.79 3.02
CA VAL A 9 -21.89 39.47 3.39
C VAL A 9 -21.57 40.90 3.76
N ILE A 10 -22.07 41.86 2.99
CA ILE A 10 -21.94 43.27 3.26
C ILE A 10 -23.26 43.75 3.88
N LEU A 11 -23.22 44.17 5.16
CA LEU A 11 -24.34 44.77 5.85
C LEU A 11 -24.28 46.28 5.67
N ASN A 12 -25.29 46.83 5.03
CA ASN A 12 -25.49 48.26 4.90
C ASN A 12 -26.30 48.73 6.11
N GLU A 13 -25.71 49.59 6.94
CA GLU A 13 -26.31 50.16 8.13
C GLU A 13 -26.84 51.58 7.87
N GLU A 14 -27.03 52.02 6.60
CA GLU A 14 -27.62 53.29 6.21
C GLU A 14 -29.12 53.27 6.48
N ASP A 15 -29.61 54.33 7.18
CA ASP A 15 -31.02 54.48 7.49
C ASP A 15 -31.91 54.44 6.23
N SER A 16 -33.11 53.84 6.35
CA SER A 16 -34.03 53.65 5.24
C SER A 16 -34.71 54.97 4.84
N GLY A 17 -34.02 55.77 4.02
CA GLY A 17 -34.56 56.94 3.38
C GLY A 17 -34.93 56.74 1.91
N TYR A 18 -35.58 57.72 1.27
CA TYR A 18 -35.88 57.70 -0.17
C TYR A 18 -34.61 57.70 -1.05
N GLU A 19 -33.52 58.29 -0.59
CA GLU A 19 -32.18 58.24 -1.23
C GLU A 19 -31.26 57.34 -0.42
N ARG A 20 -30.65 56.34 -1.09
CA ARG A 20 -29.71 55.36 -0.49
C ARG A 20 -28.32 55.45 -1.16
N PRO A 21 -27.62 56.57 -0.97
CA PRO A 21 -26.37 56.81 -1.72
C PRO A 21 -25.25 55.81 -1.39
N LEU A 22 -25.19 55.27 -0.16
CA LEU A 22 -24.20 54.29 0.21
C LEU A 22 -24.52 52.94 -0.46
N ARG A 23 -25.77 52.53 -0.44
CA ARG A 23 -26.20 51.27 -1.09
C ARG A 23 -25.92 51.32 -2.58
N GLU A 24 -26.29 52.44 -3.27
CA GLU A 24 -26.01 52.61 -4.70
C GLU A 24 -24.49 52.58 -5.02
N ARG A 25 -23.67 53.13 -4.13
CA ARG A 25 -22.21 53.08 -4.29
C ARG A 25 -21.68 51.67 -4.11
N LEU A 26 -22.17 50.88 -3.15
CA LEU A 26 -21.82 49.49 -2.93
C LEU A 26 -22.25 48.62 -4.12
N GLU A 27 -23.45 48.78 -4.65
CA GLU A 27 -23.94 48.07 -5.83
C GLU A 27 -23.08 48.38 -7.05
N ARG A 28 -22.74 49.66 -7.30
CA ARG A 28 -21.84 50.07 -8.39
C ARG A 28 -20.44 49.46 -8.20
N LEU A 29 -19.91 49.39 -6.98
CA LEU A 29 -18.63 48.80 -6.68
C LEU A 29 -18.63 47.30 -6.96
N ILE A 30 -19.67 46.59 -6.53
CA ILE A 30 -19.84 45.15 -6.80
C ILE A 30 -19.93 44.89 -8.30
N GLN A 31 -20.68 45.69 -9.03
CA GLN A 31 -20.87 45.56 -10.49
C GLN A 31 -19.59 45.88 -11.28
N SER A 32 -18.73 46.76 -10.78
CA SER A 32 -17.47 47.13 -11.44
C SER A 32 -16.36 46.10 -11.29
N HIS A 33 -16.54 45.05 -10.45
CA HIS A 33 -15.55 44.02 -10.22
C HIS A 33 -15.95 42.72 -10.92
N SER A 34 -14.99 41.86 -11.22
CA SER A 34 -15.19 40.54 -11.88
C SER A 34 -16.08 39.59 -11.06
N MET A 35 -16.43 39.92 -9.83
CA MET A 35 -17.35 39.16 -8.97
C MET A 35 -18.84 39.47 -9.21
N SER A 36 -19.17 40.30 -10.17
CA SER A 36 -20.57 40.62 -10.51
C SER A 36 -21.44 39.42 -10.87
N THR A 37 -20.83 38.36 -11.38
CA THR A 37 -21.50 37.09 -11.72
C THR A 37 -21.85 36.25 -10.48
N GLY A 38 -21.25 36.53 -9.33
CA GLY A 38 -21.41 35.83 -8.07
C GLY A 38 -22.38 36.52 -7.05
N VAL A 39 -23.11 37.52 -7.45
CA VAL A 39 -24.04 38.21 -6.53
C VAL A 39 -25.19 37.30 -6.10
N ASN A 40 -25.41 37.18 -4.79
CA ASN A 40 -26.43 36.33 -4.15
C ASN A 40 -26.30 34.81 -4.54
N ARG A 41 -25.08 34.32 -4.69
CA ARG A 41 -24.77 32.91 -4.90
C ARG A 41 -23.71 32.44 -3.92
N PRO A 42 -23.69 31.15 -3.52
CA PRO A 42 -22.66 30.60 -2.70
C PRO A 42 -21.25 30.88 -3.27
N GLY A 43 -20.33 31.29 -2.39
CA GLY A 43 -18.98 31.73 -2.78
C GLY A 43 -18.92 33.14 -3.37
N GLY A 44 -19.97 33.95 -3.21
CA GLY A 44 -20.10 35.25 -3.82
C GLY A 44 -20.37 36.40 -2.82
N VAL A 45 -20.97 37.49 -3.31
CA VAL A 45 -21.23 38.69 -2.53
C VAL A 45 -22.72 38.86 -2.26
N TYR A 46 -23.05 39.04 -1.01
CA TYR A 46 -24.42 39.32 -0.54
C TYR A 46 -24.47 40.73 0.05
N LEU A 47 -25.21 41.66 -0.58
CA LEU A 47 -25.49 42.97 -0.03
C LEU A 47 -26.84 42.94 0.67
N ARG A 48 -26.89 43.27 1.95
CA ARG A 48 -28.10 43.25 2.80
C ARG A 48 -28.21 44.57 3.55
N ASP A 49 -29.43 45.06 3.71
CA ASP A 49 -29.69 46.19 4.58
C ASP A 49 -29.93 45.68 6.00
N ALA A 50 -29.18 46.17 6.97
CA ALA A 50 -29.21 45.69 8.36
C ALA A 50 -30.57 45.91 9.03
N GLU A 51 -31.25 47.03 8.69
CA GLU A 51 -32.57 47.40 9.24
C GLU A 51 -33.66 46.37 8.88
N GLY A 52 -33.53 45.65 7.77
CA GLY A 52 -34.48 44.63 7.34
C GLY A 52 -34.24 43.23 7.94
N ILE A 53 -33.20 43.02 8.76
CA ILE A 53 -32.81 41.73 9.32
C ILE A 53 -33.17 41.72 10.82
N PRO A 54 -33.93 40.70 11.31
CA PRO A 54 -34.19 40.53 12.72
C PRO A 54 -32.89 40.48 13.55
N GLU A 55 -32.90 41.00 14.78
CA GLU A 55 -31.70 41.07 15.63
C GLU A 55 -31.13 39.69 15.92
N GLU A 56 -31.96 38.69 16.10
CA GLU A 56 -31.62 37.28 16.29
C GLU A 56 -30.85 36.71 15.04
N ASP A 57 -31.26 37.07 13.84
CA ASP A 57 -30.58 36.64 12.60
C ASP A 57 -29.25 37.39 12.44
N LEU A 58 -29.14 38.66 12.85
CA LEU A 58 -27.87 39.38 12.89
C LEU A 58 -26.88 38.75 13.87
N VAL A 59 -27.36 38.30 15.04
CA VAL A 59 -26.54 37.55 16.02
C VAL A 59 -26.08 36.24 15.44
N LEU A 60 -26.96 35.49 14.77
CA LEU A 60 -26.62 34.22 14.13
C LEU A 60 -25.62 34.45 13.00
N LEU A 61 -25.82 35.46 12.17
CA LEU A 61 -24.91 35.80 11.08
C LEU A 61 -23.51 36.15 11.61
N ARG A 62 -23.43 36.94 12.67
CA ARG A 62 -22.16 37.29 13.34
C ARG A 62 -21.48 36.07 13.98
N ALA A 63 -22.26 35.16 14.56
CA ALA A 63 -21.74 33.92 15.14
C ALA A 63 -21.24 32.95 14.09
N ALA A 64 -21.88 32.93 12.92
CA ALA A 64 -21.46 32.07 11.79
C ALA A 64 -20.29 32.66 11.00
N ALA A 65 -20.04 33.97 11.08
CA ALA A 65 -18.99 34.63 10.34
C ALA A 65 -17.60 34.27 10.86
N SER A 66 -16.73 33.76 9.99
CA SER A 66 -15.32 33.48 10.31
C SER A 66 -14.52 34.77 10.55
N ILE A 67 -14.93 35.87 9.93
CA ILE A 67 -14.31 37.21 10.07
C ILE A 67 -15.42 38.25 10.04
N VAL A 68 -15.42 39.15 11.00
CA VAL A 68 -16.32 40.32 11.04
C VAL A 68 -15.47 41.57 10.96
N MET A 69 -15.79 42.43 9.97
CA MET A 69 -15.14 43.72 9.76
C MET A 69 -16.13 44.86 9.89
N VAL A 70 -15.72 45.91 10.54
CA VAL A 70 -16.57 47.08 10.76
C VAL A 70 -15.92 48.30 10.12
N ALA A 71 -16.61 48.94 9.15
CA ALA A 71 -16.05 50.05 8.37
C ALA A 71 -15.55 51.22 9.26
N ALA A 72 -16.21 51.47 10.37
CA ALA A 72 -15.84 52.51 11.34
C ALA A 72 -14.49 52.26 12.06
N ARG A 73 -13.98 51.01 12.00
CA ARG A 73 -12.70 50.62 12.62
C ARG A 73 -11.48 50.73 11.68
N GLY A 74 -11.67 51.37 10.52
CA GLY A 74 -10.60 51.59 9.55
C GLY A 74 -10.51 50.54 8.45
N GLY A 75 -9.44 50.57 7.68
CA GLY A 75 -9.22 49.67 6.55
C GLY A 75 -8.90 48.24 6.93
N LEU A 76 -8.93 47.36 5.94
CA LEU A 76 -8.69 45.90 6.08
C LEU A 76 -7.41 45.57 6.86
N SER A 77 -6.32 46.26 6.53
CA SER A 77 -5.02 46.09 7.19
C SER A 77 -5.01 46.47 8.67
N GLN A 78 -5.85 47.40 9.06
CA GLN A 78 -5.95 47.85 10.45
C GLN A 78 -6.80 46.90 11.32
N GLN A 79 -7.77 46.23 10.70
CA GLN A 79 -8.69 45.30 11.40
C GLN A 79 -8.22 43.83 11.38
N SER A 80 -7.43 43.46 10.42
CA SER A 80 -6.97 42.05 10.28
C SER A 80 -5.94 41.65 11.34
N GLY A 81 -5.40 42.61 12.11
CA GLY A 81 -4.32 42.35 13.06
C GLY A 81 -3.03 41.87 12.41
N ILE A 82 -2.94 41.95 11.08
CA ILE A 82 -1.71 41.62 10.37
C ILE A 82 -0.67 42.69 10.76
N PRO A 83 0.45 42.32 11.36
CA PRO A 83 1.50 43.26 11.67
C PRO A 83 1.94 43.99 10.40
N THR A 84 1.87 45.32 10.40
CA THR A 84 2.34 46.17 9.28
C THR A 84 3.85 46.09 9.11
N GLU A 85 4.58 45.60 10.13
CA GLU A 85 6.01 45.36 10.05
C GLU A 85 6.26 43.90 9.64
N LEU A 86 6.98 43.72 8.55
CA LEU A 86 7.49 42.41 8.17
C LEU A 86 8.35 41.88 9.34
N PRO A 87 8.03 40.72 9.91
CA PRO A 87 8.81 40.18 11.00
C PRO A 87 10.27 40.02 10.57
N VAL A 88 11.16 40.59 11.34
CA VAL A 88 12.62 40.54 11.09
C VAL A 88 13.07 39.09 11.22
N LEU A 89 13.71 38.56 10.18
CA LEU A 89 14.29 37.24 10.24
C LEU A 89 15.45 37.22 11.25
N PRO A 90 15.67 36.12 11.99
CA PRO A 90 16.76 35.98 12.94
C PRO A 90 18.13 36.30 12.33
N GLU A 91 19.05 36.73 13.15
CA GLU A 91 20.42 37.12 12.72
C GLU A 91 21.14 35.98 12.03
N ARG A 92 22.02 36.33 11.09
CA ARG A 92 22.91 35.33 10.45
C ARG A 92 24.04 34.95 11.39
N LEU A 93 24.42 33.67 11.37
CA LEU A 93 25.60 33.22 12.07
C LEU A 93 26.87 33.80 11.41
N PRO A 94 27.88 34.20 12.19
CA PRO A 94 29.17 34.55 11.68
C PRO A 94 29.85 33.32 11.04
N LYS A 95 30.46 33.49 9.88
CA LYS A 95 31.22 32.41 9.21
C LYS A 95 32.48 32.10 10.04
N LYS A 96 32.57 30.87 10.54
CA LYS A 96 33.73 30.33 11.23
C LYS A 96 34.38 29.23 10.39
N ARG A 97 35.67 28.96 10.62
CA ARG A 97 36.37 27.85 9.95
C ARG A 97 35.98 26.55 10.62
N PRO A 98 35.47 25.55 9.87
CA PRO A 98 35.08 24.27 10.50
C PRO A 98 36.33 23.55 11.03
N ALA A 99 36.21 23.00 12.27
CA ALA A 99 37.18 22.04 12.77
C ALA A 99 36.89 20.68 12.09
N ARG A 100 37.91 19.97 11.67
CA ARG A 100 37.79 18.60 11.17
C ARG A 100 37.97 17.65 12.34
N ASP A 101 36.87 17.05 12.80
CA ASP A 101 36.90 15.94 13.74
C ASP A 101 36.79 14.64 12.94
N PRO A 102 37.78 13.75 12.98
CA PRO A 102 37.68 12.46 12.27
C PRO A 102 36.62 11.59 12.93
N SER A 103 35.96 10.78 12.14
CA SER A 103 35.00 9.77 12.60
C SER A 103 35.50 8.37 12.25
N ALA A 104 35.19 7.40 13.12
CA ALA A 104 35.40 6.00 12.80
C ALA A 104 34.45 5.59 11.66
N PRO A 105 34.89 4.76 10.71
CA PRO A 105 34.01 4.22 9.70
C PRO A 105 32.91 3.36 10.35
N LEU A 106 31.75 3.28 9.73
CA LEU A 106 30.71 2.34 10.13
C LEU A 106 31.24 0.90 10.03
N PRO A 107 31.09 0.07 11.07
CA PRO A 107 31.48 -1.33 11.00
C PRO A 107 30.61 -2.08 9.97
N PHE A 108 31.24 -2.98 9.21
CA PHE A 108 30.51 -3.86 8.32
C PHE A 108 29.76 -4.92 9.15
N MET A 109 28.51 -5.22 8.75
CA MET A 109 27.72 -6.31 9.34
C MET A 109 27.90 -7.59 8.53
N GLU A 110 27.82 -8.74 9.18
CA GLU A 110 27.66 -10.00 8.47
C GLU A 110 26.25 -10.06 7.84
N LEU A 111 26.18 -10.28 6.53
CA LEU A 111 24.93 -10.28 5.77
C LEU A 111 24.84 -11.50 4.86
N SER A 112 23.65 -12.11 4.83
CA SER A 112 23.29 -13.13 3.84
C SER A 112 22.89 -12.44 2.52
N TYR A 113 23.22 -13.08 1.39
CA TYR A 113 22.92 -12.55 0.04
C TYR A 113 23.43 -11.13 -0.20
N PHE A 114 24.62 -10.82 0.33
CA PHE A 114 25.22 -9.51 0.10
C PHE A 114 25.56 -9.30 -1.38
N ASN A 115 24.99 -8.28 -2.00
CA ASN A 115 25.02 -8.02 -3.44
C ASN A 115 25.82 -6.76 -3.83
N SER A 116 26.78 -6.33 -3.02
CA SER A 116 27.56 -5.08 -3.10
C SER A 116 26.86 -3.81 -2.63
N LEU A 117 25.53 -3.77 -2.60
CA LEU A 117 24.75 -2.62 -2.08
C LEU A 117 24.07 -2.93 -0.75
N GLY A 118 23.68 -4.19 -0.52
CA GLY A 118 22.98 -4.60 0.69
C GLY A 118 22.86 -6.10 0.82
N GLY A 119 22.20 -6.54 1.89
CA GLY A 119 21.92 -7.93 2.17
C GLY A 119 21.04 -8.09 3.40
N PHE A 120 20.57 -9.30 3.64
CA PHE A 120 19.77 -9.63 4.81
C PHE A 120 20.66 -9.88 6.04
N THR A 121 20.16 -9.50 7.22
CA THR A 121 20.73 -10.01 8.47
C THR A 121 20.65 -11.54 8.49
N PRO A 122 21.54 -12.24 9.23
CA PRO A 122 21.56 -13.72 9.23
C PRO A 122 20.22 -14.37 9.62
N ASP A 123 19.41 -13.68 10.41
CA ASP A 123 18.07 -14.12 10.81
C ASP A 123 16.96 -13.69 9.83
N GLY A 124 17.29 -12.98 8.74
CA GLY A 124 16.35 -12.51 7.73
C GLY A 124 15.41 -11.38 8.17
N ARG A 125 15.59 -10.82 9.39
CA ARG A 125 14.66 -9.86 9.98
C ARG A 125 14.79 -8.47 9.40
N GLU A 126 15.98 -8.09 8.98
CA GLU A 126 16.28 -6.80 8.37
C GLU A 126 16.99 -6.97 7.02
N TYR A 127 16.81 -6.00 6.16
CA TYR A 127 17.64 -5.80 4.99
C TYR A 127 18.48 -4.55 5.17
N ALA A 128 19.81 -4.69 5.16
CA ALA A 128 20.75 -3.60 5.32
C ALA A 128 21.27 -3.09 3.98
N VAL A 129 21.19 -1.78 3.74
CA VAL A 129 21.71 -1.09 2.54
C VAL A 129 22.91 -0.25 2.94
N TYR A 130 24.02 -0.37 2.20
CA TYR A 130 25.21 0.45 2.39
C TYR A 130 25.36 1.48 1.27
N LEU A 131 25.42 2.76 1.67
CA LEU A 131 25.64 3.88 0.75
C LEU A 131 27.01 4.46 1.03
N GLY A 132 28.04 3.94 0.35
CA GLY A 132 29.41 4.48 0.41
C GLY A 132 29.53 5.84 -0.33
N PRO A 133 30.74 6.44 -0.35
CA PRO A 133 30.98 7.62 -1.14
C PRO A 133 30.63 7.38 -2.62
N ASN A 134 29.77 8.21 -3.19
CA ASN A 134 29.30 8.10 -4.58
C ASN A 134 28.60 6.77 -4.93
N THR A 135 28.18 5.98 -3.91
CA THR A 135 27.42 4.74 -4.13
C THR A 135 25.95 5.01 -3.85
N HIS A 136 25.07 4.62 -4.75
CA HIS A 136 23.61 4.72 -4.62
C HIS A 136 22.97 3.45 -5.15
N THR A 137 21.75 3.19 -4.74
CA THR A 137 20.90 2.13 -5.26
C THR A 137 20.44 2.48 -6.68
N PRO A 138 20.08 1.48 -7.51
CA PRO A 138 19.60 1.74 -8.88
C PRO A 138 18.30 2.55 -8.95
N ALA A 139 17.47 2.44 -7.91
CA ALA A 139 16.24 3.18 -7.67
C ALA A 139 16.08 3.31 -6.14
N PRO A 140 15.19 4.17 -5.62
CA PRO A 140 14.93 4.22 -4.19
C PRO A 140 14.43 2.87 -3.67
N TRP A 141 15.13 2.32 -2.68
CA TRP A 141 14.77 1.09 -2.01
C TRP A 141 14.04 1.45 -0.70
N VAL A 142 12.75 1.22 -0.69
CA VAL A 142 11.87 1.76 0.34
C VAL A 142 11.42 0.73 1.36
N ASN A 143 10.94 1.24 2.50
CA ASN A 143 10.10 0.49 3.43
C ASN A 143 8.75 1.19 3.57
N VAL A 144 7.66 0.44 3.46
CA VAL A 144 6.31 0.91 3.70
C VAL A 144 5.92 0.53 5.12
N ILE A 145 5.91 1.50 6.01
CA ILE A 145 5.63 1.33 7.43
C ILE A 145 4.23 1.86 7.71
N ALA A 146 3.29 0.99 8.05
CA ALA A 146 1.91 1.38 8.27
C ALA A 146 1.24 0.59 9.41
N ASN A 147 0.24 1.21 10.00
CA ASN A 147 -0.82 0.61 10.79
C ASN A 147 -2.17 0.84 10.09
N PRO A 148 -3.31 0.35 10.60
CA PRO A 148 -4.61 0.49 9.95
C PRO A 148 -5.03 1.92 9.57
N SER A 149 -4.56 2.93 10.30
CA SER A 149 -5.00 4.32 10.12
C SER A 149 -3.91 5.27 9.62
N PHE A 150 -2.63 4.90 9.74
CA PHE A 150 -1.51 5.81 9.54
C PHE A 150 -0.34 5.12 8.87
N GLY A 151 0.45 5.84 8.08
CA GLY A 151 1.64 5.26 7.51
C GLY A 151 2.65 6.28 7.00
N THR A 152 3.85 5.76 6.77
CA THR A 152 4.96 6.47 6.16
C THR A 152 5.71 5.55 5.21
N LEU A 153 6.21 6.09 4.13
CA LEU A 153 7.17 5.42 3.25
C LEU A 153 8.51 6.10 3.46
N VAL A 154 9.55 5.32 3.66
CA VAL A 154 10.93 5.83 3.81
C VAL A 154 11.85 5.10 2.84
N SER A 155 12.73 5.84 2.14
CA SER A 155 13.77 5.25 1.29
C SER A 155 15.06 5.01 2.09
N GLU A 156 16.00 4.29 1.49
CA GLU A 156 17.35 4.06 2.04
C GLU A 156 18.14 5.34 2.22
N THR A 157 17.78 6.42 1.50
CA THR A 157 18.38 7.74 1.67
C THR A 157 17.81 8.50 2.87
N GLY A 158 16.70 8.04 3.44
CA GLY A 158 15.94 8.73 4.47
C GLY A 158 14.90 9.72 3.94
N ALA A 159 14.72 9.82 2.62
CA ALA A 159 13.58 10.54 2.06
C ALA A 159 12.28 9.85 2.45
N ALA A 160 11.25 10.63 2.77
CA ALA A 160 10.02 10.07 3.30
C ALA A 160 8.80 10.91 2.92
N PHE A 161 7.63 10.27 2.90
CA PHE A 161 6.33 10.94 3.00
C PHE A 161 5.40 10.19 3.96
N THR A 162 4.44 10.90 4.51
CA THR A 162 3.56 10.41 5.59
C THR A 162 2.11 10.74 5.27
N TRP A 163 1.19 9.86 5.65
CA TRP A 163 -0.25 10.01 5.43
C TRP A 163 -1.07 9.53 6.63
N TYR A 164 -2.33 9.97 6.67
CA TYR A 164 -3.34 9.49 7.60
C TYR A 164 -4.59 9.03 6.84
N GLY A 165 -5.08 7.84 7.13
CA GLY A 165 -6.30 7.25 6.57
C GLY A 165 -6.19 6.88 5.08
N ASN A 166 -5.84 7.85 4.23
CA ASN A 166 -5.75 7.66 2.78
C ASN A 166 -4.45 8.25 2.22
N SER A 167 -3.59 7.41 1.67
CA SER A 167 -2.26 7.79 1.18
C SER A 167 -2.25 8.66 -0.08
N GLN A 168 -3.39 8.82 -0.75
CA GLN A 168 -3.55 9.76 -1.87
C GLN A 168 -4.29 11.03 -1.43
N ARG A 169 -5.44 10.87 -0.79
CA ARG A 169 -6.34 11.98 -0.47
C ARG A 169 -5.86 12.83 0.71
N ASN A 170 -5.12 12.24 1.65
CA ASN A 170 -4.70 12.93 2.87
C ASN A 170 -3.24 12.65 3.23
N ARG A 171 -2.35 13.12 2.38
CA ARG A 171 -0.91 13.16 2.66
C ARG A 171 -0.62 14.28 3.64
N LEU A 172 0.08 13.96 4.73
CA LEU A 172 0.58 14.98 5.65
C LEU A 172 1.78 15.72 5.04
N THR A 173 2.65 14.95 4.37
CA THR A 173 3.83 15.45 3.66
C THR A 173 3.81 14.98 2.21
N GLN A 174 4.54 15.66 1.34
CA GLN A 174 4.47 15.47 -0.11
C GLN A 174 5.03 14.11 -0.55
N TRP A 175 4.26 13.35 -1.32
CA TRP A 175 4.73 12.20 -2.07
C TRP A 175 5.38 12.63 -3.40
N SER A 176 6.43 11.94 -3.80
CA SER A 176 7.05 12.10 -5.09
C SER A 176 7.29 10.74 -5.76
N ASN A 177 7.01 10.65 -7.05
CA ASN A 177 7.39 9.52 -7.90
C ASN A 177 8.55 9.95 -8.80
N ASP A 178 9.67 10.29 -8.18
CA ASP A 178 10.89 10.68 -8.88
C ASP A 178 12.06 9.79 -8.44
N PRO A 179 12.29 8.66 -9.13
CA PRO A 179 13.35 7.72 -8.76
C PRO A 179 14.77 8.25 -9.04
N VAL A 180 14.89 9.38 -9.70
CA VAL A 180 16.19 9.98 -9.99
C VAL A 180 16.65 10.90 -8.87
N LEU A 181 15.75 11.72 -8.33
CA LEU A 181 16.07 12.71 -7.31
C LEU A 181 15.76 12.26 -5.89
N ASP A 182 14.79 11.35 -5.72
CA ASP A 182 14.25 10.91 -4.42
C ASP A 182 14.09 12.12 -3.46
N PRO A 183 13.28 13.13 -3.82
CA PRO A 183 13.25 14.39 -3.09
C PRO A 183 12.57 14.22 -1.73
N PRO A 184 13.25 14.60 -0.61
CA PRO A 184 12.67 14.47 0.72
C PRO A 184 11.63 15.55 0.96
N SER A 185 10.50 15.18 1.57
CA SER A 185 9.53 16.12 2.13
C SER A 185 9.65 16.28 3.65
N GLU A 186 10.50 15.45 4.26
CA GLU A 186 10.85 15.48 5.68
C GLU A 186 12.37 15.40 5.82
N ALA A 187 12.95 16.09 6.79
CA ALA A 187 14.39 16.12 6.98
C ALA A 187 14.79 16.41 8.45
N ILE A 188 15.91 15.86 8.87
CA ILE A 188 16.58 16.23 10.12
C ILE A 188 17.95 16.81 9.79
N TYR A 189 18.25 17.94 10.41
CA TYR A 189 19.54 18.62 10.28
C TYR A 189 20.23 18.66 11.64
N ILE A 190 21.51 18.34 11.64
CA ILE A 190 22.41 18.52 12.77
C ILE A 190 23.36 19.66 12.42
N ARG A 191 23.52 20.64 13.33
CA ARG A 191 24.43 21.74 13.13
C ARG A 191 25.38 21.91 14.32
N ASP A 192 26.65 22.03 14.05
CA ASP A 192 27.64 22.41 15.03
C ASP A 192 27.59 23.95 15.22
N GLU A 193 27.22 24.40 16.40
CA GLU A 193 27.04 25.83 16.71
C GLU A 193 28.36 26.60 16.79
N ASP A 194 29.48 25.92 17.04
CA ASP A 194 30.80 26.55 17.10
C ASP A 194 31.36 26.84 15.72
N SER A 195 31.10 25.97 14.74
CA SER A 195 31.61 26.12 13.36
C SER A 195 30.55 26.63 12.36
N GLY A 196 29.27 26.39 12.66
CA GLY A 196 28.15 26.63 11.74
C GLY A 196 28.04 25.56 10.63
N LEU A 197 28.84 24.51 10.68
CA LEU A 197 28.75 23.38 9.77
C LEU A 197 27.47 22.59 10.11
N PHE A 198 26.76 22.13 9.07
CA PHE A 198 25.54 21.35 9.23
C PHE A 198 25.47 20.19 8.24
N TRP A 199 24.79 19.12 8.60
CA TRP A 199 24.66 17.88 7.84
C TRP A 199 23.34 17.17 8.21
N SER A 200 23.05 16.03 7.57
CA SER A 200 21.90 15.17 7.88
C SER A 200 22.37 13.84 8.48
N PRO A 201 21.60 13.22 9.39
CA PRO A 201 21.88 11.86 9.87
C PRO A 201 21.62 10.77 8.81
N THR A 202 20.91 11.13 7.75
CA THR A 202 20.57 10.30 6.58
C THR A 202 21.22 10.84 5.33
N ALA A 203 21.32 10.03 4.27
CA ALA A 203 21.95 10.44 3.01
C ALA A 203 21.20 11.56 2.29
N SER A 204 19.91 11.74 2.56
CA SER A 204 19.10 12.87 2.09
C SER A 204 18.69 13.75 3.29
N PRO A 205 18.61 15.09 3.13
CA PRO A 205 18.87 15.89 1.94
C PRO A 205 20.33 16.27 1.73
N ILE A 206 21.23 16.02 2.69
CA ILE A 206 22.65 16.39 2.59
C ILE A 206 23.48 15.12 2.67
N ARG A 207 24.07 14.77 1.54
CA ARG A 207 24.96 13.63 1.46
C ARG A 207 26.41 14.03 1.71
N GLU A 208 27.08 13.31 2.58
CA GLU A 208 28.49 13.48 2.87
C GLU A 208 29.35 12.39 2.22
N GLU A 209 30.68 12.54 2.29
CA GLU A 209 31.63 11.57 1.72
C GLU A 209 31.81 10.31 2.59
N THR A 210 31.28 10.30 3.82
CA THR A 210 31.30 9.14 4.72
C THR A 210 30.10 8.21 4.44
N ALA A 211 30.26 6.92 4.77
CA ALA A 211 29.24 5.93 4.47
C ALA A 211 28.01 6.06 5.38
N TYR A 212 26.86 5.70 4.81
CA TYR A 212 25.60 5.53 5.53
C TYR A 212 25.18 4.07 5.47
N ARG A 213 24.42 3.63 6.47
CA ARG A 213 23.74 2.35 6.49
C ARG A 213 22.28 2.55 6.81
N ALA A 214 21.38 2.04 5.95
CA ALA A 214 19.96 1.96 6.23
C ALA A 214 19.59 0.50 6.48
N ARG A 215 18.81 0.21 7.54
CA ARG A 215 18.28 -1.11 7.84
C ARG A 215 16.75 -1.05 7.83
N HIS A 216 16.13 -1.79 6.94
CA HIS A 216 14.67 -1.91 6.85
C HIS A 216 14.23 -3.19 7.52
N GLY A 217 13.29 -3.09 8.45
CA GLY A 217 12.65 -4.20 9.14
C GLY A 217 11.13 -4.09 9.10
N ALA A 218 10.42 -5.10 9.57
CA ALA A 218 8.96 -5.07 9.62
C ALA A 218 8.47 -4.01 10.63
N GLY A 219 7.84 -2.97 10.12
CA GLY A 219 7.26 -1.88 10.90
C GLY A 219 8.24 -0.79 11.35
N TYR A 220 9.53 -0.88 11.00
CA TYR A 220 10.53 0.13 11.35
C TYR A 220 11.68 0.22 10.35
N SER A 221 12.44 1.31 10.42
CA SER A 221 13.72 1.47 9.73
C SER A 221 14.74 2.17 10.64
N VAL A 222 16.02 1.83 10.47
CA VAL A 222 17.15 2.43 11.22
C VAL A 222 18.18 2.95 10.23
N PHE A 223 18.65 4.17 10.46
CA PHE A 223 19.67 4.82 9.66
C PHE A 223 20.88 5.12 10.55
N GLU A 224 22.07 4.78 10.10
CA GLU A 224 23.30 4.93 10.85
C GLU A 224 24.33 5.67 10.02
N HIS A 225 25.02 6.62 10.64
CA HIS A 225 26.01 7.45 10.02
C HIS A 225 27.05 7.94 11.02
N ASN A 226 28.32 7.94 10.66
CA ASN A 226 29.41 8.47 11.46
C ASN A 226 30.12 9.60 10.74
N SER A 227 29.96 10.82 11.23
CA SER A 227 30.60 11.99 10.65
C SER A 227 30.92 13.04 11.71
N HIS A 228 31.91 13.88 11.42
CA HIS A 228 32.31 15.01 12.29
C HIS A 228 32.57 14.66 13.75
N GLY A 229 33.04 13.42 14.06
CA GLY A 229 33.25 12.93 15.42
C GLY A 229 31.94 12.65 16.18
N ILE A 230 30.82 12.53 15.47
CA ILE A 230 29.53 12.17 16.04
C ILE A 230 29.06 10.86 15.42
N GLU A 231 28.76 9.86 16.26
CA GLU A 231 28.03 8.66 15.90
C GLU A 231 26.53 9.00 15.91
N GLN A 232 25.82 8.62 14.85
CA GLN A 232 24.42 8.97 14.63
C GLN A 232 23.60 7.73 14.30
N GLU A 233 22.48 7.57 14.98
CA GLU A 233 21.48 6.53 14.70
C GLU A 233 20.08 7.16 14.73
N LEU A 234 19.33 6.97 13.65
CA LEU A 234 17.94 7.43 13.51
C LEU A 234 17.02 6.22 13.35
N THR A 235 16.16 5.97 14.33
CA THR A 235 15.11 4.95 14.24
C THR A 235 13.80 5.60 13.90
N VAL A 236 13.04 5.00 12.95
CA VAL A 236 11.75 5.48 12.44
C VAL A 236 10.75 4.36 12.49
N PHE A 237 9.55 4.61 13.03
CA PHE A 237 8.45 3.64 12.99
C PHE A 237 7.09 4.32 13.15
N VAL A 238 6.03 3.55 12.92
CA VAL A 238 4.64 3.89 13.23
C VAL A 238 4.18 2.91 14.30
N PRO A 239 3.68 3.38 15.47
CA PRO A 239 3.24 2.50 16.55
C PRO A 239 2.18 1.50 16.11
N MET A 240 2.34 0.26 16.52
CA MET A 240 1.41 -0.83 16.30
C MET A 240 1.31 -1.69 17.56
N ASP A 241 0.10 -2.05 17.95
CA ASP A 241 -0.20 -2.97 19.04
C ASP A 241 -1.54 -3.69 18.79
N GLU A 242 -2.03 -4.43 19.77
CA GLU A 242 -3.31 -5.15 19.71
C GLU A 242 -4.55 -4.27 19.48
N ASN A 243 -4.44 -2.95 19.73
CA ASN A 243 -5.53 -1.99 19.53
C ASN A 243 -5.47 -1.30 18.15
N GLY A 244 -4.55 -1.70 17.27
CA GLY A 244 -4.39 -1.15 15.93
C GLY A 244 -3.38 -0.01 15.82
N GLY A 245 -2.76 0.42 16.93
CA GLY A 245 -1.73 1.46 16.97
C GLY A 245 -2.25 2.89 16.84
N GLU A 246 -1.33 3.86 16.88
CA GLU A 246 -1.63 5.28 16.96
C GLU A 246 -1.30 6.04 15.67
N PRO A 247 -2.03 7.12 15.34
CA PRO A 247 -1.84 7.89 14.11
C PRO A 247 -0.66 8.87 14.19
N VAL A 248 0.52 8.36 14.48
CA VAL A 248 1.74 9.15 14.64
C VAL A 248 2.96 8.40 14.11
N LYS A 249 3.83 9.12 13.43
CA LYS A 249 5.18 8.68 13.08
C LYS A 249 6.13 9.11 14.18
N LEU A 250 6.89 8.18 14.70
CA LEU A 250 7.90 8.40 15.72
C LEU A 250 9.30 8.23 15.12
N GLN A 251 10.19 9.17 15.44
CA GLN A 251 11.59 9.09 15.08
C GLN A 251 12.44 9.40 16.29
N LYS A 252 13.52 8.64 16.50
CA LYS A 252 14.48 8.91 17.56
C LYS A 252 15.88 9.02 16.95
N LEU A 253 16.49 10.20 17.08
CA LEU A 253 17.86 10.45 16.74
C LEU A 253 18.74 10.32 18.00
N ARG A 254 19.64 9.34 17.99
CA ARG A 254 20.67 9.15 18.99
C ARG A 254 21.98 9.74 18.46
N LEU A 255 22.60 10.66 19.24
CA LEU A 255 23.86 11.29 18.92
C LEU A 255 24.88 10.96 20.03
N LYS A 256 26.03 10.38 19.68
CA LYS A 256 27.13 10.13 20.60
C LYS A 256 28.36 10.92 20.15
N ASN A 257 28.95 11.67 21.08
CA ASN A 257 30.13 12.47 20.83
C ASN A 257 31.42 11.66 20.97
N ASP A 258 31.95 11.14 19.90
CA ASP A 258 33.24 10.43 19.87
C ASP A 258 34.44 11.35 19.69
N SER A 259 34.21 12.67 19.59
CA SER A 259 35.31 13.64 19.52
C SER A 259 35.88 13.96 20.89
N PRO A 260 37.13 14.41 20.99
CA PRO A 260 37.75 14.74 22.28
C PRO A 260 37.32 16.08 22.89
N ARG A 261 36.40 16.79 22.20
CA ARG A 261 35.95 18.12 22.63
C ARG A 261 34.46 18.12 22.94
N ARG A 262 34.06 19.04 23.84
CA ARG A 262 32.64 19.30 24.08
C ARG A 262 32.01 19.88 22.80
N ARG A 263 30.81 19.43 22.44
CA ARG A 263 30.08 19.83 21.23
C ARG A 263 28.78 20.55 21.62
N LYS A 264 28.61 21.73 21.04
CA LYS A 264 27.31 22.42 21.06
C LYS A 264 26.66 22.21 19.73
N LEU A 265 25.58 21.41 19.71
CA LEU A 265 24.85 21.06 18.50
C LEU A 265 23.45 21.65 18.55
N SER A 266 22.86 21.93 17.40
CA SER A 266 21.41 22.04 17.27
C SER A 266 20.88 20.98 16.32
N VAL A 267 19.71 20.45 16.65
CA VAL A 267 18.96 19.52 15.80
C VAL A 267 17.70 20.22 15.33
N SER A 268 17.49 20.29 14.03
CA SER A 268 16.30 20.85 13.42
C SER A 268 15.54 19.78 12.68
N TYR A 269 14.30 19.52 13.07
CA TYR A 269 13.33 18.70 12.34
C TYR A 269 12.54 19.58 11.38
N TYR A 270 12.29 19.09 10.18
CA TYR A 270 11.51 19.75 9.12
C TYR A 270 10.54 18.78 8.48
N ALA A 271 9.30 19.21 8.25
CA ALA A 271 8.29 18.52 7.46
C ALA A 271 7.51 19.51 6.59
N GLU A 272 7.31 19.17 5.31
CA GLU A 272 6.59 20.01 4.35
C GLU A 272 5.12 19.64 4.33
N TRP A 273 4.26 20.51 4.91
CA TRP A 273 2.83 20.22 4.98
C TRP A 273 2.17 20.17 3.59
N THR A 274 1.44 19.09 3.35
CA THR A 274 0.54 18.92 2.20
C THR A 274 -0.91 18.97 2.64
N LEU A 275 -1.30 18.16 3.62
CA LEU A 275 -2.65 18.02 4.16
C LEU A 275 -3.72 17.88 3.07
N GLY A 276 -3.48 16.95 2.14
CA GLY A 276 -4.32 16.64 0.99
C GLY A 276 -3.57 15.90 -0.12
N GLU A 277 -4.01 16.04 -1.36
CA GLU A 277 -3.46 15.26 -2.48
C GLU A 277 -2.09 15.74 -2.96
N SER A 278 -1.90 17.06 -3.03
CA SER A 278 -0.61 17.64 -3.43
C SER A 278 -0.41 19.02 -2.80
N ARG A 279 0.85 19.39 -2.63
CA ARG A 279 1.21 20.69 -2.08
C ARG A 279 0.67 21.84 -2.95
N GLU A 280 0.73 21.71 -4.27
CA GLU A 280 0.27 22.72 -5.22
C GLU A 280 -1.22 23.02 -5.06
N SER A 281 -2.03 22.01 -4.75
CA SER A 281 -3.47 22.17 -4.57
C SER A 281 -3.87 22.68 -3.17
N THR A 282 -3.03 22.46 -2.15
CA THR A 282 -3.42 22.68 -0.74
C THR A 282 -2.68 23.80 -0.03
N GLN A 283 -1.51 24.23 -0.50
CA GLN A 283 -0.63 25.17 0.20
C GLN A 283 -1.31 26.50 0.62
N MET A 284 -2.30 26.94 -0.14
CA MET A 284 -3.03 28.18 0.15
C MET A 284 -4.11 27.99 1.24
N HIS A 285 -4.45 26.76 1.57
CA HIS A 285 -5.50 26.42 2.52
C HIS A 285 -4.96 25.95 3.86
N VAL A 286 -3.68 25.60 3.92
CA VAL A 286 -3.04 25.15 5.16
C VAL A 286 -2.70 26.35 6.03
N SER A 287 -3.19 26.31 7.26
CA SER A 287 -2.83 27.26 8.30
C SER A 287 -2.08 26.56 9.43
N SER A 288 -1.07 27.22 9.99
CA SER A 288 -0.29 26.71 11.11
C SER A 288 -0.45 27.54 12.36
N HIS A 289 -0.30 26.91 13.53
CA HIS A 289 -0.37 27.53 14.82
C HIS A 289 0.66 26.92 15.78
N TRP A 290 1.27 27.76 16.61
CA TRP A 290 2.14 27.30 17.68
C TRP A 290 1.35 27.16 18.99
N ASP A 291 1.25 25.97 19.50
CA ASP A 291 0.70 25.67 20.81
C ASP A 291 1.81 25.81 21.87
N ALA A 292 1.78 26.91 22.61
CA ALA A 292 2.82 27.21 23.60
C ALA A 292 2.73 26.35 24.86
N ASP A 293 1.56 25.81 25.19
CA ASP A 293 1.37 25.01 26.41
C ASP A 293 1.94 23.59 26.21
N ALA A 294 1.68 23.00 25.04
CA ALA A 294 2.17 21.67 24.71
C ALA A 294 3.49 21.69 23.92
N HIS A 295 3.97 22.84 23.50
CA HIS A 295 5.13 23.03 22.61
C HIS A 295 5.01 22.19 21.32
N VAL A 296 3.91 22.40 20.61
CA VAL A 296 3.53 21.65 19.41
C VAL A 296 3.24 22.61 18.26
N LEU A 297 3.72 22.31 17.08
CA LEU A 297 3.32 23.01 15.88
C LEU A 297 2.14 22.28 15.26
N ILE A 298 1.00 22.94 15.21
CA ILE A 298 -0.28 22.44 14.70
C ILE A 298 -0.51 22.99 13.30
N ALA A 299 -1.10 22.18 12.41
CA ALA A 299 -1.53 22.59 11.08
C ALA A 299 -2.93 22.03 10.75
N ARG A 300 -3.67 22.77 9.92
CA ARG A 300 -5.01 22.40 9.46
C ARG A 300 -5.23 22.82 8.02
N ASN A 301 -5.95 21.99 7.29
CA ASN A 301 -6.53 22.32 5.99
C ASN A 301 -8.06 22.21 6.08
N ARG A 302 -8.72 23.28 6.52
CA ARG A 302 -10.17 23.29 6.69
C ARG A 302 -10.95 23.22 5.37
N PHE A 303 -10.28 23.39 4.27
CA PHE A 303 -10.89 23.27 2.93
C PHE A 303 -11.01 21.82 2.46
N HIS A 304 -10.34 20.89 3.15
CA HIS A 304 -10.37 19.48 2.77
C HIS A 304 -11.77 18.88 3.05
N PRO A 305 -12.45 18.30 2.04
CA PRO A 305 -13.84 17.85 2.21
C PRO A 305 -14.01 16.70 3.22
N GLU A 306 -13.00 15.83 3.37
CA GLU A 306 -13.09 14.63 4.21
C GLU A 306 -12.30 14.76 5.52
N TYR A 307 -11.21 15.55 5.52
CA TYR A 307 -10.27 15.65 6.64
C TYR A 307 -10.14 17.07 7.20
N GLY A 308 -11.04 17.99 6.82
CA GLY A 308 -10.96 19.41 7.19
C GLY A 308 -11.05 19.70 8.69
N ASP A 309 -11.70 18.84 9.45
CA ASP A 309 -11.83 18.97 10.90
C ASP A 309 -10.61 18.43 11.66
N ARG A 310 -9.75 17.68 10.99
CA ARG A 310 -8.58 17.05 11.61
C ARG A 310 -7.43 18.02 11.85
N VAL A 311 -6.59 17.65 12.80
CA VAL A 311 -5.47 18.45 13.27
C VAL A 311 -4.17 17.68 13.02
N ALA A 312 -3.36 18.16 12.08
CA ALA A 312 -1.99 17.66 11.92
C ALA A 312 -1.08 18.34 12.94
N PHE A 313 -0.07 17.61 13.43
CA PHE A 313 0.87 18.12 14.43
C PHE A 313 2.28 17.64 14.21
N ALA A 314 3.23 18.49 14.62
CA ALA A 314 4.65 18.13 14.69
C ALA A 314 5.22 18.55 16.05
N ALA A 315 6.00 17.68 16.68
CA ALA A 315 6.62 17.94 17.97
C ALA A 315 8.06 17.36 18.02
N ILE A 316 8.84 17.85 18.99
CA ILE A 316 10.19 17.39 19.24
C ILE A 316 10.45 17.32 20.74
N GLY A 317 11.21 16.36 21.19
CA GLY A 317 11.76 16.26 22.56
C GLY A 317 13.28 16.09 22.52
N PRO A 318 14.04 16.85 23.34
CA PRO A 318 13.60 17.83 24.37
C PRO A 318 12.86 19.03 23.77
N LEU A 319 12.29 19.91 24.65
CA LEU A 319 11.48 21.04 24.19
C LEU A 319 12.25 21.96 23.23
N PRO A 320 11.60 22.43 22.15
CA PRO A 320 12.26 23.23 21.12
C PRO A 320 12.61 24.65 21.63
N GLU A 321 13.81 25.10 21.26
CA GLU A 321 14.27 26.46 21.48
C GLU A 321 13.56 27.45 20.52
N SER A 322 13.30 27.00 19.29
CA SER A 322 12.63 27.80 18.26
C SER A 322 11.86 26.93 17.27
N TYR A 323 10.94 27.56 16.53
CA TYR A 323 10.07 26.90 15.56
C TYR A 323 9.78 27.82 14.36
N THR A 324 9.22 27.26 13.29
CA THR A 324 8.58 28.03 12.20
C THR A 324 7.60 27.16 11.41
N GLY A 325 6.48 27.76 11.00
CA GLY A 325 5.51 27.22 10.05
C GLY A 325 5.69 27.80 8.63
N ASP A 326 6.71 28.62 8.41
CA ASP A 326 6.97 29.32 7.15
C ASP A 326 8.16 28.69 6.40
N ARG A 327 7.86 27.94 5.34
CA ARG A 327 8.85 27.31 4.48
C ARG A 327 9.80 28.32 3.81
N THR A 328 9.28 29.49 3.46
CA THR A 328 10.11 30.55 2.88
C THR A 328 11.17 31.03 3.87
N ALA A 329 10.82 31.11 5.14
CA ALA A 329 11.79 31.46 6.19
C ALA A 329 12.79 30.34 6.47
N PHE A 330 12.35 29.07 6.37
CA PHE A 330 13.22 27.91 6.60
C PHE A 330 14.12 27.63 5.41
N VAL A 331 13.57 27.32 4.25
CA VAL A 331 14.33 26.96 3.05
C VAL A 331 15.03 28.17 2.45
N GLY A 332 14.32 29.28 2.35
CA GLY A 332 14.79 30.49 1.68
C GLY A 332 14.52 30.47 0.17
N ARG A 333 14.20 31.63 -0.38
CA ARG A 333 13.93 31.75 -1.81
C ARG A 333 15.17 31.38 -2.64
N ASN A 334 14.98 30.61 -3.72
CA ASN A 334 16.03 30.09 -4.61
C ASN A 334 17.06 29.18 -3.90
N ARG A 335 16.69 28.58 -2.77
CA ARG A 335 17.47 27.55 -2.07
C ARG A 335 16.74 26.21 -2.10
N SER A 336 17.38 25.18 -1.59
CA SER A 336 16.85 23.83 -1.49
C SER A 336 17.03 23.26 -0.07
N LEU A 337 16.49 22.09 0.18
CA LEU A 337 16.71 21.37 1.43
C LEU A 337 18.17 20.94 1.63
N THR A 338 19.00 20.91 0.58
CA THR A 338 20.44 20.67 0.72
C THR A 338 21.18 21.85 1.34
N ASN A 339 20.61 23.07 1.29
CA ASN A 339 21.24 24.28 1.84
C ASN A 339 20.18 25.29 2.31
N PRO A 340 19.35 24.95 3.31
CA PRO A 340 18.28 25.82 3.74
C PRO A 340 18.80 27.06 4.49
N ALA A 341 18.13 28.19 4.30
CA ALA A 341 18.52 29.49 4.87
C ALA A 341 18.56 29.47 6.41
N ALA A 342 17.68 28.67 7.03
CA ALA A 342 17.58 28.55 8.49
C ALA A 342 18.87 27.98 9.12
N MET A 343 19.63 27.16 8.37
CA MET A 343 20.90 26.62 8.88
C MET A 343 22.00 27.69 8.99
N GLY A 344 21.85 28.83 8.35
CA GLY A 344 22.74 29.97 8.51
C GLY A 344 22.27 31.03 9.51
N ARG A 345 21.25 30.74 10.35
CA ARG A 345 20.66 31.70 11.29
C ARG A 345 20.73 31.21 12.73
N THR A 346 20.73 32.16 13.67
CA THR A 346 20.84 31.89 15.11
C THR A 346 19.65 31.12 15.67
N SER A 347 18.42 31.31 15.11
CA SER A 347 17.21 30.60 15.51
C SER A 347 16.24 30.46 14.34
N LEU A 348 15.18 29.74 14.50
CA LEU A 348 14.04 29.72 13.56
C LEU A 348 13.17 30.97 13.75
N SER A 349 12.39 31.34 12.72
CA SER A 349 11.71 32.64 12.63
C SER A 349 10.50 32.82 13.55
N ARG A 350 10.01 31.76 14.20
CA ARG A 350 8.80 31.74 15.05
C ARG A 350 7.53 32.21 14.34
N ARG A 351 7.50 32.13 13.02
CA ARG A 351 6.35 32.53 12.19
C ARG A 351 5.39 31.38 12.02
N THR A 352 4.14 31.60 12.30
CA THR A 352 3.01 30.69 12.04
C THR A 352 1.80 31.49 11.58
N GLY A 353 0.83 30.88 10.98
CA GLY A 353 -0.41 31.49 10.53
C GLY A 353 -0.90 30.97 9.19
N ALA A 354 -1.81 31.71 8.60
CA ALA A 354 -2.32 31.49 7.26
C ALA A 354 -1.58 32.36 6.25
N GLY A 355 -1.59 31.93 4.96
CA GLY A 355 -1.00 32.71 3.87
C GLY A 355 0.52 32.60 3.75
N PHE A 356 1.15 31.70 4.49
CA PHE A 356 2.54 31.29 4.31
C PHE A 356 2.61 30.05 3.43
N ASP A 357 3.77 29.80 2.85
CA ASP A 357 4.12 28.51 2.29
C ASP A 357 4.34 27.53 3.47
N PRO A 358 3.48 26.49 3.67
CA PRO A 358 3.38 25.81 4.94
C PRO A 358 4.46 24.75 5.16
N CYS A 359 5.06 24.74 6.33
CA CYS A 359 5.91 23.65 6.84
C CYS A 359 5.77 23.49 8.36
N ALA A 360 6.38 22.45 8.90
CA ALA A 360 6.74 22.36 10.31
C ALA A 360 8.25 22.35 10.43
N ALA A 361 8.81 23.26 11.19
CA ALA A 361 10.21 23.17 11.58
C ALA A 361 10.37 23.50 13.06
N LEU A 362 11.13 22.63 13.76
CA LEU A 362 11.37 22.70 15.19
C LEU A 362 12.86 22.52 15.44
N ARG A 363 13.47 23.29 16.36
CA ARG A 363 14.89 23.21 16.68
C ARG A 363 15.11 23.02 18.18
N VAL A 364 16.00 22.09 18.53
CA VAL A 364 16.50 21.89 19.89
C VAL A 364 18.01 22.16 19.96
N MET A 365 18.46 22.57 21.13
CA MET A 365 19.89 22.76 21.42
C MET A 365 20.42 21.62 22.29
N ILE A 366 21.58 21.07 21.92
CA ILE A 366 22.22 19.93 22.57
C ILE A 366 23.64 20.31 22.98
N ASP A 367 24.02 19.98 24.19
CA ASP A 367 25.37 20.16 24.72
C ASP A 367 25.94 18.79 25.09
N LEU A 368 26.93 18.30 24.32
CA LEU A 368 27.51 16.98 24.42
C LEU A 368 28.98 17.03 24.88
N ALA A 369 29.26 16.55 26.10
CA ALA A 369 30.64 16.27 26.55
C ALA A 369 31.24 15.12 25.71
N PRO A 370 32.58 14.98 25.66
CA PRO A 370 33.22 13.82 25.05
C PRO A 370 32.67 12.49 25.64
N GLY A 371 32.33 11.54 24.79
CA GLY A 371 31.74 10.26 25.16
C GLY A 371 30.25 10.29 25.56
N ALA A 372 29.66 11.49 25.70
CA ALA A 372 28.24 11.61 26.07
C ALA A 372 27.29 11.30 24.88
N THR A 373 26.10 10.85 25.24
CA THR A 373 25.01 10.57 24.30
C THR A 373 23.83 11.51 24.57
N ALA A 374 23.16 11.95 23.50
CA ALA A 374 21.85 12.60 23.57
C ALA A 374 20.86 11.89 22.64
N GLU A 375 19.61 11.91 23.02
CA GLU A 375 18.50 11.32 22.26
C GLU A 375 17.44 12.39 22.02
N ILE A 376 16.99 12.49 20.78
CA ILE A 376 16.02 13.47 20.33
C ILE A 376 14.86 12.70 19.68
N VAL A 377 13.65 12.86 20.22
CA VAL A 377 12.44 12.23 19.66
C VAL A 377 11.67 13.25 18.84
N THR A 378 11.28 12.90 17.63
CA THR A 378 10.37 13.71 16.79
C THR A 378 9.08 12.97 16.53
N LEU A 379 7.98 13.73 16.45
CA LEU A 379 6.65 13.23 16.23
C LEU A 379 6.01 13.98 15.05
N LEU A 380 5.36 13.24 14.16
CA LEU A 380 4.52 13.78 13.09
C LEU A 380 3.23 12.96 13.04
N GLY A 381 2.08 13.62 13.18
CA GLY A 381 0.81 12.89 13.24
C GLY A 381 -0.39 13.73 12.86
N GLN A 382 -1.55 13.07 12.90
CA GLN A 382 -2.84 13.74 12.72
C GLN A 382 -3.85 13.17 13.74
N ALA A 383 -4.62 14.04 14.35
CA ALA A 383 -5.57 13.73 15.41
C ALA A 383 -6.95 14.31 15.11
N ASP A 384 -7.96 13.89 15.86
CA ASP A 384 -9.33 14.39 15.74
C ASP A 384 -9.49 15.81 16.29
N SER A 385 -8.68 16.16 17.30
CA SER A 385 -8.72 17.46 17.97
C SER A 385 -7.32 17.92 18.39
N VAL A 386 -7.21 19.18 18.85
CA VAL A 386 -5.97 19.70 19.45
C VAL A 386 -5.64 18.96 20.74
N GLU A 387 -6.66 18.62 21.52
CA GLU A 387 -6.56 17.90 22.78
C GLU A 387 -5.95 16.50 22.54
N ASN A 388 -6.47 15.74 21.57
CA ASN A 388 -5.92 14.43 21.19
C ASN A 388 -4.49 14.55 20.66
N ALA A 389 -4.18 15.60 19.89
CA ALA A 389 -2.81 15.86 19.43
C ALA A 389 -1.87 16.11 20.62
N ARG A 390 -2.29 16.87 21.65
CA ARG A 390 -1.55 17.09 22.89
C ARG A 390 -1.32 15.78 23.67
N GLU A 391 -2.35 14.94 23.78
CA GLU A 391 -2.29 13.62 24.42
C GLU A 391 -1.25 12.72 23.75
N LEU A 392 -1.29 12.59 22.42
CA LEU A 392 -0.32 11.82 21.65
C LEU A 392 1.11 12.34 21.84
N VAL A 393 1.29 13.66 21.84
CA VAL A 393 2.61 14.27 22.06
C VAL A 393 3.12 14.00 23.49
N LEU A 394 2.28 14.09 24.49
CA LEU A 394 2.66 13.79 25.87
C LEU A 394 2.98 12.30 26.07
N ALA A 395 2.24 11.43 25.37
CA ALA A 395 2.44 9.98 25.47
C ALA A 395 3.78 9.52 24.86
N TYR A 396 4.29 10.19 23.81
CA TYR A 396 5.41 9.66 23.04
C TYR A 396 6.66 10.57 22.97
N ARG A 397 6.66 11.75 23.55
CA ARG A 397 7.77 12.71 23.44
C ARG A 397 9.05 12.27 24.15
N ASP A 398 8.95 11.43 25.17
CA ASP A 398 10.13 11.00 25.92
C ASP A 398 10.72 9.66 25.43
N ASN A 399 12.01 9.46 25.69
CA ASN A 399 12.77 8.31 25.21
C ASN A 399 12.21 6.97 25.73
N ARG A 400 11.75 6.90 26.97
CA ARG A 400 11.23 5.66 27.55
C ARG A 400 9.92 5.25 26.89
N ALA A 401 9.05 6.21 26.63
CA ALA A 401 7.81 5.97 25.89
C ALA A 401 8.09 5.50 24.48
N PHE A 402 9.05 6.13 23.79
CA PHE A 402 9.52 5.73 22.47
C PHE A 402 9.98 4.27 22.44
N GLU A 403 10.90 3.87 23.36
CA GLU A 403 11.41 2.49 23.43
C GLU A 403 10.30 1.49 23.74
N THR A 404 9.38 1.84 24.63
CA THR A 404 8.24 0.99 24.94
C THR A 404 7.35 0.77 23.72
N ALA A 405 7.07 1.82 22.96
CA ALA A 405 6.27 1.75 21.74
C ALA A 405 6.97 0.96 20.62
N LEU A 406 8.28 1.18 20.44
CA LEU A 406 9.07 0.42 19.47
C LEU A 406 9.07 -1.07 19.76
N ASN A 407 9.34 -1.44 21.04
CA ASN A 407 9.35 -2.84 21.47
C ASN A 407 7.98 -3.51 21.28
N ARG A 408 6.89 -2.81 21.57
CA ARG A 408 5.52 -3.31 21.32
C ARG A 408 5.27 -3.52 19.83
N THR A 409 5.65 -2.56 19.01
CA THR A 409 5.50 -2.65 17.54
C THR A 409 6.28 -3.83 16.98
N GLN A 410 7.53 -4.01 17.40
CA GLN A 410 8.35 -5.15 16.97
C GLN A 410 7.76 -6.48 17.43
N ALA A 411 7.34 -6.56 18.71
CA ALA A 411 6.72 -7.76 19.25
C ALA A 411 5.41 -8.13 18.53
N TRP A 412 4.60 -7.12 18.20
CA TRP A 412 3.37 -7.34 17.42
C TRP A 412 3.67 -7.92 16.03
N TRP A 413 4.63 -7.31 15.29
CA TRP A 413 5.03 -7.83 13.98
C TRP A 413 5.62 -9.24 14.07
N ASP A 414 6.45 -9.52 15.09
CA ASP A 414 7.01 -10.85 15.31
C ASP A 414 5.92 -11.89 15.58
N ASP A 415 4.90 -11.51 16.35
CA ASP A 415 3.77 -12.38 16.62
C ASP A 415 2.97 -12.71 15.35
N GLN A 416 2.63 -11.69 14.56
CA GLN A 416 1.85 -11.90 13.34
C GLN A 416 2.62 -12.65 12.25
N LEU A 417 3.86 -12.28 12.01
CA LEU A 417 4.68 -12.88 10.96
C LEU A 417 5.22 -14.26 11.34
N GLY A 418 5.33 -14.56 12.64
CA GLY A 418 5.83 -15.83 13.18
C GLY A 418 4.78 -16.92 13.35
N VAL A 419 3.57 -16.79 12.78
CA VAL A 419 2.54 -17.84 12.85
C VAL A 419 2.95 -19.07 12.07
N ILE A 420 3.58 -18.90 10.92
CA ILE A 420 4.23 -19.97 10.15
C ILE A 420 5.69 -19.61 9.98
N GLU A 421 6.58 -20.52 10.41
CA GLU A 421 8.02 -20.43 10.17
C GLU A 421 8.48 -21.68 9.43
N VAL A 422 9.32 -21.49 8.43
CA VAL A 422 9.84 -22.57 7.61
C VAL A 422 11.37 -22.57 7.56
N HIS A 423 11.92 -23.77 7.47
CA HIS A 423 13.33 -24.00 7.19
C HIS A 423 13.43 -25.02 6.06
N THR A 424 13.70 -24.52 4.88
CA THR A 424 13.80 -25.32 3.66
C THR A 424 15.25 -25.35 3.15
N PRO A 425 15.57 -26.18 2.16
CA PRO A 425 16.85 -26.09 1.45
C PRO A 425 17.04 -24.78 0.65
N ASP A 426 16.02 -23.92 0.58
CA ASP A 426 16.06 -22.64 -0.12
C ASP A 426 15.94 -21.47 0.88
N LEU A 427 17.07 -21.01 1.42
CA LEU A 427 17.12 -19.92 2.39
C LEU A 427 16.54 -18.59 1.84
N ALA A 428 16.62 -18.35 0.53
CA ALA A 428 16.02 -17.15 -0.07
C ALA A 428 14.48 -17.20 -0.01
N ALA A 429 13.89 -18.38 -0.20
CA ALA A 429 12.47 -18.59 0.01
C ALA A 429 12.08 -18.43 1.49
N ASP A 430 12.90 -18.98 2.40
CA ASP A 430 12.66 -18.90 3.86
C ASP A 430 12.57 -17.44 4.33
N PHE A 431 13.48 -16.56 3.91
CA PHE A 431 13.45 -15.14 4.27
C PHE A 431 12.16 -14.44 3.83
N LEU A 432 11.71 -14.75 2.61
CA LEU A 432 10.46 -14.18 2.10
C LEU A 432 9.24 -14.74 2.83
N ILE A 433 9.12 -16.06 2.97
CA ILE A 433 7.97 -16.72 3.59
C ILE A 433 7.84 -16.34 5.06
N ASN A 434 8.94 -16.39 5.81
CA ASN A 434 8.93 -16.18 7.25
C ASN A 434 8.65 -14.73 7.64
N ARG A 435 8.80 -13.75 6.71
CA ARG A 435 8.65 -12.35 7.09
C ARG A 435 8.11 -11.44 5.98
N TRP A 436 8.82 -11.33 4.86
CA TRP A 436 8.64 -10.22 3.93
C TRP A 436 7.35 -10.30 3.10
N LEU A 437 6.86 -11.47 2.75
CA LEU A 437 5.63 -11.63 1.95
C LEU A 437 4.38 -11.18 2.71
N LEU A 438 4.23 -11.63 3.95
CA LEU A 438 3.10 -11.20 4.79
C LEU A 438 3.23 -9.74 5.20
N TYR A 439 4.45 -9.28 5.51
CA TYR A 439 4.70 -7.88 5.82
C TYR A 439 4.31 -6.98 4.64
N GLN A 440 4.77 -7.28 3.43
CA GLN A 440 4.40 -6.55 2.21
C GLN A 440 2.88 -6.54 2.01
N SER A 441 2.22 -7.68 2.19
CA SER A 441 0.78 -7.82 2.01
C SER A 441 0.00 -6.97 3.02
N LEU A 442 0.33 -7.05 4.30
CA LEU A 442 -0.40 -6.38 5.37
C LEU A 442 -0.09 -4.88 5.40
N SER A 443 1.19 -4.51 5.50
CA SER A 443 1.60 -3.11 5.64
C SER A 443 1.32 -2.29 4.38
N CYS A 444 1.70 -2.80 3.21
CA CYS A 444 1.58 -2.05 1.97
C CYS A 444 0.20 -2.16 1.33
N ARG A 445 -0.36 -3.40 1.20
CA ARG A 445 -1.58 -3.63 0.41
C ARG A 445 -2.85 -3.35 1.19
N ILE A 446 -2.95 -3.82 2.43
CA ILE A 446 -4.17 -3.66 3.23
C ILE A 446 -4.21 -2.30 3.91
N TRP A 447 -3.16 -1.89 4.60
CA TRP A 447 -3.15 -0.65 5.38
C TRP A 447 -2.68 0.57 4.60
N GLY A 448 -1.48 0.52 4.03
CA GLY A 448 -0.87 1.66 3.35
C GLY A 448 -1.56 2.04 2.04
N ARG A 449 -1.88 1.05 1.24
CA ARG A 449 -2.36 1.20 -0.14
C ARG A 449 -1.49 2.19 -0.92
N SER A 450 -0.18 2.02 -0.75
CA SER A 450 0.85 2.96 -1.20
C SER A 450 2.16 2.25 -1.49
N GLY A 451 2.92 2.76 -2.42
CA GLY A 451 4.28 2.38 -2.71
C GLY A 451 5.03 3.56 -3.30
N PHE A 452 6.32 3.38 -3.60
CA PHE A 452 7.12 4.46 -4.20
C PHE A 452 6.52 4.90 -5.54
N TYR A 453 6.15 3.96 -6.40
CA TYR A 453 5.64 4.23 -7.74
C TYR A 453 4.17 4.60 -7.80
N GLN A 454 3.42 4.30 -6.76
CA GLN A 454 1.98 4.53 -6.70
C GLN A 454 1.52 4.78 -5.27
N SER A 455 0.99 5.96 -5.00
CA SER A 455 0.32 6.33 -3.75
C SER A 455 -1.19 6.40 -4.02
N GLY A 456 -1.81 5.22 -4.15
CA GLY A 456 -3.21 5.10 -4.61
C GLY A 456 -4.24 5.40 -3.54
N GLY A 457 -4.04 4.97 -2.32
CA GLY A 457 -4.96 5.17 -1.19
C GLY A 457 -6.33 4.51 -1.33
N ALA A 458 -6.66 3.98 -2.49
CA ALA A 458 -7.92 3.30 -2.77
C ALA A 458 -7.88 1.81 -2.40
N PHE A 459 -9.05 1.23 -2.13
CA PHE A 459 -9.25 -0.21 -2.19
C PHE A 459 -9.71 -0.62 -3.59
N GLY A 460 -9.10 -1.66 -4.16
CA GLY A 460 -9.65 -2.36 -5.32
C GLY A 460 -10.50 -3.54 -4.84
N PHE A 461 -11.67 -3.73 -5.43
CA PHE A 461 -12.57 -4.79 -4.97
C PHE A 461 -11.92 -6.17 -5.03
N ARG A 462 -11.40 -6.54 -6.19
CA ARG A 462 -10.72 -7.83 -6.39
C ARG A 462 -9.33 -7.87 -5.77
N ASP A 463 -8.62 -6.73 -5.70
CA ASP A 463 -7.23 -6.69 -5.27
C ASP A 463 -7.06 -7.13 -3.82
N GLN A 464 -7.65 -6.39 -2.89
CA GLN A 464 -7.51 -6.67 -1.47
C GLN A 464 -8.28 -7.92 -1.04
N LEU A 465 -9.36 -8.33 -1.76
CA LEU A 465 -9.96 -9.64 -1.54
C LEU A 465 -8.98 -10.78 -1.81
N GLN A 466 -8.13 -10.67 -2.82
CA GLN A 466 -7.06 -11.64 -3.06
C GLN A 466 -5.99 -11.55 -1.97
N ASP A 467 -5.54 -10.34 -1.63
CA ASP A 467 -4.48 -10.12 -0.65
C ASP A 467 -4.81 -10.74 0.72
N VAL A 468 -6.05 -10.59 1.21
CA VAL A 468 -6.44 -11.15 2.51
C VAL A 468 -6.45 -12.67 2.55
N THR A 469 -6.41 -13.36 1.40
CA THR A 469 -6.32 -14.83 1.40
C THR A 469 -5.00 -15.36 1.94
N ALA A 470 -3.93 -14.59 1.89
CA ALA A 470 -2.65 -14.94 2.52
C ALA A 470 -2.66 -14.73 4.04
N LEU A 471 -3.57 -13.90 4.54
CA LEU A 471 -3.66 -13.55 5.96
C LEU A 471 -4.50 -14.54 6.79
N LEU A 472 -5.14 -15.54 6.15
CA LEU A 472 -6.08 -16.46 6.81
C LEU A 472 -5.47 -17.25 7.96
N TYR A 473 -4.16 -17.45 7.96
CA TYR A 473 -3.44 -18.17 9.00
C TYR A 473 -2.94 -17.25 10.13
N ALA A 474 -2.59 -16.02 9.80
CA ALA A 474 -1.97 -15.06 10.72
C ALA A 474 -2.98 -14.07 11.32
N CYS A 475 -3.85 -13.49 10.48
CA CYS A 475 -4.79 -12.42 10.84
C CYS A 475 -6.18 -12.69 10.22
N PRO A 476 -6.87 -13.80 10.55
CA PRO A 476 -8.16 -14.13 9.94
C PRO A 476 -9.24 -13.07 10.20
N GLU A 477 -9.14 -12.31 11.28
CA GLU A 477 -10.02 -11.18 11.61
C GLU A 477 -9.90 -10.05 10.57
N VAL A 478 -8.70 -9.73 10.12
CA VAL A 478 -8.48 -8.73 9.05
C VAL A 478 -9.13 -9.19 7.75
N ALA A 479 -9.03 -10.48 7.43
CA ALA A 479 -9.69 -11.05 6.27
C ALA A 479 -11.21 -10.97 6.38
N ARG A 480 -11.76 -11.29 7.55
CA ARG A 480 -13.20 -11.19 7.83
C ARG A 480 -13.73 -9.78 7.66
N GLU A 481 -13.08 -8.82 8.27
CA GLU A 481 -13.45 -7.40 8.15
C GLU A 481 -13.41 -6.93 6.70
N HIS A 482 -12.37 -7.32 5.96
CA HIS A 482 -12.21 -6.91 4.56
C HIS A 482 -13.25 -7.57 3.64
N ILE A 483 -13.62 -8.83 3.87
CA ILE A 483 -14.72 -9.50 3.15
C ILE A 483 -16.02 -8.72 3.33
N LEU A 484 -16.37 -8.33 4.54
CA LEU A 484 -17.58 -7.55 4.83
C LEU A 484 -17.50 -6.14 4.24
N LEU A 485 -16.34 -5.52 4.29
CA LEU A 485 -16.08 -4.23 3.65
C LEU A 485 -16.29 -4.32 2.12
N ALA A 486 -15.73 -5.33 1.47
CA ALA A 486 -15.90 -5.53 0.03
C ALA A 486 -17.38 -5.81 -0.31
N ALA A 487 -18.07 -6.67 0.44
CA ALA A 487 -19.50 -6.92 0.24
C ALA A 487 -20.33 -5.64 0.32
N SER A 488 -19.99 -4.70 1.21
CA SER A 488 -20.66 -3.40 1.33
C SER A 488 -20.44 -2.46 0.11
N ARG A 489 -19.58 -2.86 -0.83
CA ARG A 489 -19.29 -2.13 -2.07
C ARG A 489 -19.94 -2.78 -3.30
N GLN A 490 -20.86 -3.71 -3.08
CA GLN A 490 -21.66 -4.34 -4.12
C GLN A 490 -22.97 -3.57 -4.34
N PHE A 491 -23.35 -3.40 -5.61
CA PHE A 491 -24.65 -2.87 -6.00
C PHE A 491 -25.72 -3.98 -5.98
N LYS A 492 -26.98 -3.59 -5.79
CA LYS A 492 -28.11 -4.55 -5.75
C LYS A 492 -28.25 -5.41 -7.02
N GLU A 493 -27.67 -4.97 -8.15
CA GLU A 493 -27.63 -5.70 -9.41
C GLU A 493 -26.55 -6.81 -9.45
N GLY A 494 -25.69 -6.88 -8.42
CA GLY A 494 -24.65 -7.89 -8.26
C GLY A 494 -23.28 -7.49 -8.81
N ASP A 495 -23.15 -6.37 -9.51
CA ASP A 495 -21.89 -5.75 -9.86
C ASP A 495 -21.35 -4.91 -8.67
N VAL A 496 -20.15 -4.37 -8.78
CA VAL A 496 -19.42 -3.79 -7.64
C VAL A 496 -18.74 -2.49 -8.03
N GLN A 497 -18.29 -1.72 -7.02
CA GLN A 497 -17.26 -0.71 -7.28
C GLN A 497 -15.94 -1.44 -7.60
N HIS A 498 -15.38 -1.16 -8.75
CA HIS A 498 -14.07 -1.68 -9.15
C HIS A 498 -12.97 -1.24 -8.17
N TRP A 499 -13.00 0.04 -7.79
CA TRP A 499 -12.20 0.59 -6.69
C TRP A 499 -12.91 1.79 -6.04
N TRP A 500 -12.53 2.10 -4.78
CA TRP A 500 -13.08 3.23 -4.02
C TRP A 500 -12.07 3.81 -3.04
N HIS A 501 -12.21 5.10 -2.75
CA HIS A 501 -11.44 5.80 -1.72
C HIS A 501 -12.17 5.83 -0.39
N PRO A 502 -11.60 5.31 0.72
CA PRO A 502 -12.07 5.62 2.05
C PRO A 502 -11.67 7.07 2.44
N PRO A 503 -12.43 7.78 3.32
CA PRO A 503 -13.70 7.35 3.91
C PRO A 503 -14.93 7.63 3.05
N SER A 504 -14.84 8.46 2.00
CA SER A 504 -16.00 8.92 1.21
C SER A 504 -16.72 7.80 0.45
N GLY A 505 -16.00 6.75 0.08
CA GLY A 505 -16.55 5.71 -0.79
C GLY A 505 -16.66 6.13 -2.26
N ALA A 506 -16.11 7.29 -2.62
CA ALA A 506 -16.01 7.72 -4.01
C ALA A 506 -15.17 6.73 -4.82
N GLY A 507 -15.67 6.29 -5.95
CA GLY A 507 -15.01 5.25 -6.74
C GLY A 507 -15.69 4.99 -8.09
N ILE A 508 -15.24 3.94 -8.75
CA ILE A 508 -15.68 3.57 -10.09
C ILE A 508 -16.59 2.34 -10.07
N ARG A 509 -17.76 2.46 -10.67
CA ARG A 509 -18.59 1.35 -11.12
C ARG A 509 -18.19 1.01 -12.56
N SER A 510 -17.82 -0.25 -12.86
CA SER A 510 -17.31 -0.66 -14.17
C SER A 510 -18.06 -1.87 -14.73
N ARG A 511 -17.71 -2.27 -15.98
CA ARG A 511 -18.15 -3.53 -16.61
C ARG A 511 -17.05 -4.58 -16.59
N ILE A 512 -16.05 -4.47 -15.73
CA ILE A 512 -15.03 -5.49 -15.52
C ILE A 512 -15.70 -6.72 -14.95
N SER A 513 -15.44 -7.87 -15.53
CA SER A 513 -16.30 -9.03 -15.39
C SER A 513 -15.87 -10.06 -14.35
N ASP A 514 -14.68 -9.94 -13.81
CA ASP A 514 -14.18 -10.83 -12.73
C ASP A 514 -14.33 -10.25 -11.33
N ASP A 515 -14.36 -8.92 -11.18
CA ASP A 515 -14.37 -8.24 -9.88
C ASP A 515 -15.29 -8.90 -8.85
N TYR A 516 -16.55 -9.01 -9.18
CA TYR A 516 -17.58 -9.50 -8.27
C TYR A 516 -17.45 -10.99 -7.94
N LEU A 517 -16.78 -11.79 -8.79
CA LEU A 517 -16.59 -13.23 -8.54
C LEU A 517 -15.52 -13.51 -7.48
N TRP A 518 -14.65 -12.55 -7.19
CA TRP A 518 -13.69 -12.70 -6.11
C TRP A 518 -14.34 -12.77 -4.73
N LEU A 519 -15.52 -12.15 -4.53
CA LEU A 519 -16.21 -12.21 -3.24
C LEU A 519 -16.62 -13.66 -2.88
N PRO A 520 -17.41 -14.40 -3.69
CA PRO A 520 -17.77 -15.78 -3.37
C PRO A 520 -16.56 -16.72 -3.32
N HIS A 521 -15.54 -16.50 -4.17
CA HIS A 521 -14.30 -17.30 -4.13
C HIS A 521 -13.56 -17.14 -2.79
N VAL A 522 -13.38 -15.91 -2.32
CA VAL A 522 -12.67 -15.61 -1.08
C VAL A 522 -13.48 -16.02 0.15
N VAL A 523 -14.80 -15.82 0.14
CA VAL A 523 -15.70 -16.28 1.22
C VAL A 523 -15.64 -17.80 1.39
N ALA A 524 -15.71 -18.57 0.28
CA ALA A 524 -15.58 -20.02 0.34
C ALA A 524 -14.22 -20.44 0.91
N ARG A 525 -13.13 -19.78 0.50
CA ARG A 525 -11.80 -20.04 1.01
C ARG A 525 -11.64 -19.67 2.49
N TYR A 526 -12.18 -18.52 2.89
CA TYR A 526 -12.17 -18.06 4.28
C TYR A 526 -12.83 -19.10 5.20
N ILE A 527 -14.04 -19.51 4.87
CA ILE A 527 -14.78 -20.51 5.67
C ILE A 527 -14.05 -21.87 5.67
N GLN A 528 -13.50 -22.28 4.53
CA GLN A 528 -12.72 -23.53 4.46
C GLN A 528 -11.56 -23.57 5.45
N VAL A 529 -10.87 -22.42 5.65
CA VAL A 529 -9.72 -22.33 6.55
C VAL A 529 -10.14 -22.13 7.99
N THR A 530 -11.08 -21.21 8.24
CA THR A 530 -11.41 -20.76 9.59
C THR A 530 -12.57 -21.51 10.25
N GLY A 531 -13.44 -22.15 9.46
CA GLY A 531 -14.68 -22.74 9.96
C GLY A 531 -15.75 -21.70 10.34
N ASP A 532 -15.53 -20.39 10.15
CA ASP A 532 -16.49 -19.33 10.49
C ASP A 532 -17.66 -19.29 9.49
N VAL A 533 -18.61 -20.22 9.65
CA VAL A 533 -19.83 -20.27 8.84
C VAL A 533 -20.77 -19.10 9.17
N ASP A 534 -20.67 -18.53 10.36
CA ASP A 534 -21.56 -17.44 10.81
C ASP A 534 -21.39 -16.16 9.97
N ILE A 535 -20.24 -15.96 9.34
CA ILE A 535 -20.02 -14.84 8.41
C ILE A 535 -21.09 -14.81 7.30
N LEU A 536 -21.61 -15.95 6.85
CA LEU A 536 -22.65 -16.04 5.81
C LEU A 536 -23.96 -15.36 6.19
N HIS A 537 -24.22 -15.24 7.48
CA HIS A 537 -25.41 -14.61 8.04
C HIS A 537 -25.22 -13.10 8.31
N ALA A 538 -24.00 -12.60 8.17
CA ALA A 538 -23.69 -11.18 8.39
C ALA A 538 -24.55 -10.30 7.46
N GLN A 539 -25.23 -9.31 8.05
CA GLN A 539 -26.09 -8.38 7.32
C GLN A 539 -25.27 -7.23 6.75
N VAL A 540 -25.25 -7.08 5.43
CA VAL A 540 -24.46 -6.07 4.74
C VAL A 540 -25.38 -5.27 3.82
N PRO A 541 -25.28 -3.92 3.78
CA PRO A 541 -26.06 -3.11 2.84
C PRO A 541 -25.51 -3.21 1.41
N PHE A 542 -26.39 -3.06 0.42
CA PHE A 542 -25.98 -2.81 -0.96
C PHE A 542 -25.77 -1.33 -1.20
N LEU A 543 -24.97 -1.00 -2.21
CA LEU A 543 -24.89 0.35 -2.75
C LEU A 543 -26.07 0.66 -3.68
N ASP A 544 -26.49 1.92 -3.69
CA ASP A 544 -27.49 2.44 -4.60
C ASP A 544 -26.90 3.56 -5.47
N ALA A 545 -26.90 3.35 -6.76
CA ALA A 545 -26.49 4.33 -7.77
C ALA A 545 -27.08 3.93 -9.14
N PRO A 546 -27.18 4.88 -10.09
CA PRO A 546 -27.63 4.58 -11.45
C PRO A 546 -26.80 3.48 -12.09
N GLN A 547 -27.48 2.58 -12.82
CA GLN A 547 -26.81 1.58 -13.63
C GLN A 547 -26.07 2.23 -14.79
N LEU A 548 -24.99 1.59 -15.24
CA LEU A 548 -24.27 2.03 -16.44
C LEU A 548 -25.17 1.95 -17.68
N GLU A 549 -25.26 3.04 -18.40
CA GLU A 549 -26.02 3.12 -19.65
C GLU A 549 -25.45 2.20 -20.74
N ARG A 550 -26.25 1.91 -21.77
CA ARG A 550 -25.75 1.13 -22.90
C ARG A 550 -24.60 1.85 -23.60
N GLY A 551 -23.45 1.19 -23.72
CA GLY A 551 -22.22 1.76 -24.27
C GLY A 551 -21.38 2.59 -23.29
N GLN A 552 -21.85 2.77 -22.05
CA GLN A 552 -21.04 3.34 -20.98
C GLN A 552 -20.19 2.22 -20.35
N HIS A 553 -18.88 2.43 -20.27
CA HIS A 553 -17.94 1.43 -19.76
C HIS A 553 -17.76 1.54 -18.25
N GLU A 554 -17.75 2.74 -17.72
CA GLU A 554 -17.54 3.03 -16.31
C GLU A 554 -18.21 4.34 -15.87
N SER A 555 -18.38 4.53 -14.57
CA SER A 555 -18.88 5.77 -13.96
C SER A 555 -18.21 6.01 -12.61
N PHE A 556 -17.58 7.18 -12.47
CA PHE A 556 -17.06 7.65 -11.20
C PHE A 556 -18.15 8.35 -10.41
N SER A 557 -18.43 7.91 -9.19
CA SER A 557 -19.45 8.50 -8.32
C SER A 557 -19.15 8.21 -6.84
N THR A 558 -19.90 8.88 -5.97
CA THR A 558 -20.01 8.49 -4.55
C THR A 558 -21.41 7.90 -4.35
N PRO A 559 -21.56 6.57 -4.45
CA PRO A 559 -22.84 5.92 -4.30
C PRO A 559 -23.38 6.05 -2.89
N GLU A 560 -24.70 6.07 -2.75
CA GLU A 560 -25.35 6.03 -1.44
C GLU A 560 -25.36 4.60 -0.89
N VAL A 561 -25.28 4.48 0.44
CA VAL A 561 -25.50 3.21 1.11
C VAL A 561 -27.00 2.95 1.12
N GLY A 562 -27.44 1.89 0.43
CA GLY A 562 -28.83 1.53 0.32
C GLY A 562 -29.43 1.06 1.65
N LEU A 563 -30.74 1.14 1.74
CA LEU A 563 -31.50 0.67 2.93
C LEU A 563 -31.70 -0.85 2.94
N GLU A 564 -31.49 -1.52 1.83
CA GLU A 564 -31.61 -2.98 1.69
C GLU A 564 -30.41 -3.64 2.34
N LEU A 565 -30.65 -4.34 3.47
CA LEU A 565 -29.67 -5.22 4.11
C LEU A 565 -29.91 -6.64 3.61
N SER A 566 -28.85 -7.35 3.32
CA SER A 566 -28.91 -8.75 2.95
C SER A 566 -27.77 -9.55 3.55
N THR A 567 -27.91 -10.87 3.59
CA THR A 567 -26.84 -11.73 4.09
C THR A 567 -25.65 -11.74 3.15
N LEU A 568 -24.44 -11.95 3.68
CA LEU A 568 -23.25 -12.14 2.86
C LEU A 568 -23.45 -13.27 1.84
N PHE A 569 -24.20 -14.32 2.20
CA PHE A 569 -24.53 -15.40 1.27
C PHE A 569 -25.31 -14.89 0.05
N GLU A 570 -26.29 -14.00 0.24
CA GLU A 570 -27.05 -13.39 -0.86
C GLU A 570 -26.14 -12.50 -1.73
N HIS A 571 -25.21 -11.75 -1.12
CA HIS A 571 -24.20 -11.00 -1.88
C HIS A 571 -23.41 -11.92 -2.82
N CYS A 572 -22.96 -13.07 -2.33
CA CYS A 572 -22.26 -14.08 -3.14
C CYS A 572 -23.15 -14.67 -4.24
N GLN A 573 -24.44 -14.91 -3.97
CA GLN A 573 -25.40 -15.40 -4.96
C GLN A 573 -25.61 -14.39 -6.09
N ARG A 574 -25.74 -13.09 -5.77
CA ARG A 574 -25.91 -12.03 -6.77
C ARG A 574 -24.64 -11.87 -7.63
N ALA A 575 -23.47 -11.98 -7.02
CA ALA A 575 -22.18 -11.95 -7.71
C ALA A 575 -22.08 -13.08 -8.76
N VAL A 576 -22.32 -14.32 -8.34
CA VAL A 576 -22.28 -15.48 -9.27
C VAL A 576 -23.36 -15.39 -10.35
N LYS A 577 -24.58 -14.98 -9.98
CA LYS A 577 -25.64 -14.76 -10.96
C LYS A 577 -25.24 -13.73 -12.02
N ARG A 578 -24.55 -12.67 -11.61
CA ARG A 578 -24.02 -11.66 -12.54
C ARG A 578 -22.95 -12.25 -13.47
N GLY A 579 -22.05 -13.08 -12.95
CA GLY A 579 -20.98 -13.77 -13.68
C GLY A 579 -21.49 -14.82 -14.69
N MET A 580 -22.71 -15.31 -14.52
CA MET A 580 -23.36 -16.23 -15.47
C MET A 580 -24.02 -15.53 -16.70
N ALA A 581 -23.56 -14.33 -17.05
CA ALA A 581 -23.93 -13.68 -18.31
C ALA A 581 -23.09 -14.28 -19.44
N PHE A 582 -23.68 -15.13 -20.26
CA PHE A 582 -23.00 -15.88 -21.30
C PHE A 582 -23.21 -15.26 -22.71
N GLY A 583 -22.15 -15.35 -23.54
CA GLY A 583 -22.20 -14.98 -24.96
C GLY A 583 -22.69 -16.12 -25.88
N ALA A 584 -22.44 -15.97 -27.15
CA ALA A 584 -22.94 -16.87 -28.20
C ALA A 584 -22.32 -18.29 -28.14
N GLN A 585 -21.09 -18.42 -27.67
CA GLN A 585 -20.45 -19.73 -27.49
C GLN A 585 -20.77 -20.37 -26.14
N GLY A 586 -21.45 -19.63 -25.27
CA GLY A 586 -21.86 -20.05 -23.93
C GLY A 586 -20.77 -19.91 -22.88
N LEU A 587 -19.79 -19.05 -23.11
CA LEU A 587 -18.78 -18.63 -22.11
C LEU A 587 -19.15 -17.26 -21.52
N PRO A 588 -18.63 -16.91 -20.33
CA PRO A 588 -18.90 -15.62 -19.72
C PRO A 588 -18.42 -14.45 -20.59
N LEU A 589 -19.22 -13.41 -20.64
CA LEU A 589 -18.88 -12.17 -21.32
C LEU A 589 -17.71 -11.48 -20.62
N ILE A 590 -16.70 -11.03 -21.39
CA ILE A 590 -15.53 -10.35 -20.84
C ILE A 590 -15.82 -8.90 -20.43
N GLY A 591 -16.87 -8.28 -20.98
CA GLY A 591 -17.20 -6.88 -20.67
C GLY A 591 -16.13 -5.92 -21.16
N THR A 592 -15.76 -4.96 -20.29
CA THR A 592 -14.66 -4.00 -20.54
C THR A 592 -13.36 -4.47 -19.91
N GLY A 593 -13.13 -5.76 -19.87
CA GLY A 593 -12.00 -6.45 -19.29
C GLY A 593 -12.43 -7.53 -18.31
N ASP A 594 -11.53 -8.46 -18.05
CA ASP A 594 -11.59 -9.38 -16.93
C ASP A 594 -10.42 -9.05 -15.98
N TRP A 595 -9.69 -10.03 -15.41
CA TRP A 595 -8.50 -9.76 -14.60
C TRP A 595 -7.46 -8.83 -15.29
N ASN A 596 -7.41 -8.86 -16.62
CA ASN A 596 -6.60 -7.92 -17.38
C ASN A 596 -7.47 -6.74 -17.87
N ASP A 597 -7.44 -5.65 -17.10
CA ASP A 597 -8.15 -4.40 -17.41
C ASP A 597 -7.75 -3.81 -18.77
N GLY A 598 -6.51 -4.09 -19.18
CA GLY A 598 -5.96 -3.61 -20.45
C GLY A 598 -6.62 -4.21 -21.69
N MET A 599 -7.40 -5.29 -21.54
CA MET A 599 -8.17 -5.92 -22.63
C MET A 599 -9.57 -5.32 -22.81
N ASN A 600 -9.72 -4.03 -22.57
CA ASN A 600 -10.99 -3.34 -22.46
C ASN A 600 -11.78 -3.20 -23.79
N LEU A 601 -11.21 -3.56 -24.93
CA LEU A 601 -11.90 -3.54 -26.22
C LEU A 601 -12.26 -4.93 -26.76
N VAL A 602 -11.90 -6.02 -26.05
CA VAL A 602 -12.20 -7.39 -26.51
C VAL A 602 -13.70 -7.66 -26.50
N GLY A 603 -14.42 -7.22 -25.48
CA GLY A 603 -15.86 -7.40 -25.33
C GLY A 603 -16.63 -6.11 -25.10
N ALA A 604 -16.12 -4.97 -25.59
CA ALA A 604 -16.73 -3.65 -25.35
C ALA A 604 -18.16 -3.50 -25.89
N GLU A 605 -18.53 -4.24 -26.99
CA GLU A 605 -19.88 -4.29 -27.52
C GLU A 605 -20.81 -5.28 -26.78
N GLY A 606 -20.29 -6.03 -25.79
CA GLY A 606 -21.05 -6.97 -24.98
C GLY A 606 -21.26 -8.34 -25.62
N LYS A 607 -20.37 -8.78 -26.52
CA LYS A 607 -20.42 -10.10 -27.17
C LYS A 607 -19.18 -10.93 -26.93
N GLY A 608 -18.01 -10.27 -26.70
CA GLY A 608 -16.73 -10.95 -26.44
C GLY A 608 -16.78 -11.82 -25.20
N GLU A 609 -16.14 -12.99 -25.28
CA GLU A 609 -16.19 -14.02 -24.23
C GLU A 609 -14.79 -14.34 -23.70
N SER A 610 -14.66 -14.57 -22.39
CA SER A 610 -13.38 -14.92 -21.73
C SER A 610 -13.33 -16.39 -21.37
N VAL A 611 -12.28 -17.06 -21.81
CA VAL A 611 -11.98 -18.45 -21.43
C VAL A 611 -11.42 -18.53 -20.03
N TRP A 612 -10.51 -17.62 -19.66
CA TRP A 612 -9.99 -17.56 -18.29
C TRP A 612 -11.14 -17.36 -17.28
N LEU A 613 -12.03 -16.40 -17.53
CA LEU A 613 -13.16 -16.13 -16.66
C LEU A 613 -14.10 -17.33 -16.54
N ALA A 614 -14.23 -18.15 -17.60
CA ALA A 614 -15.02 -19.38 -17.55
C ALA A 614 -14.44 -20.41 -16.55
N TRP A 615 -13.11 -20.57 -16.52
CA TRP A 615 -12.44 -21.41 -15.51
C TRP A 615 -12.60 -20.85 -14.10
N PHE A 616 -12.44 -19.54 -13.93
CA PHE A 616 -12.64 -18.89 -12.64
C PHE A 616 -14.08 -18.96 -12.14
N LEU A 617 -15.06 -18.77 -13.03
CA LEU A 617 -16.48 -18.97 -12.70
C LEU A 617 -16.76 -20.43 -12.32
N ALA A 618 -16.15 -21.39 -13.01
CA ALA A 618 -16.30 -22.82 -12.65
C ALA A 618 -15.79 -23.13 -11.26
N ASP A 619 -14.69 -22.51 -10.82
CA ASP A 619 -14.18 -22.59 -9.46
C ASP A 619 -15.13 -21.92 -8.45
N SER A 620 -15.59 -20.71 -8.75
CA SER A 620 -16.56 -19.97 -7.93
C SER A 620 -17.89 -20.72 -7.77
N LEU A 621 -18.37 -21.41 -8.82
CA LEU A 621 -19.56 -22.24 -8.77
C LEU A 621 -19.39 -23.45 -7.83
N GLN A 622 -18.19 -24.04 -7.76
CA GLN A 622 -17.90 -25.09 -6.78
C GLN A 622 -17.96 -24.52 -5.36
N GLY A 623 -17.30 -23.39 -5.11
CA GLY A 623 -17.36 -22.72 -3.81
C GLY A 623 -18.80 -22.40 -3.39
N MET A 624 -19.61 -21.85 -4.30
CA MET A 624 -21.03 -21.56 -4.02
C MET A 624 -21.86 -22.82 -3.76
N ALA A 625 -21.52 -23.92 -4.41
CA ALA A 625 -22.20 -25.20 -4.13
C ALA A 625 -21.91 -25.67 -2.70
N ASP A 626 -20.67 -25.56 -2.26
CA ASP A 626 -20.27 -25.96 -0.92
C ASP A 626 -20.85 -25.01 0.15
N LEU A 627 -20.85 -23.70 -0.09
CA LEU A 627 -21.52 -22.70 0.77
C LEU A 627 -23.03 -22.97 0.85
N SER A 628 -23.67 -23.38 -0.25
CA SER A 628 -25.12 -23.72 -0.26
C SER A 628 -25.43 -24.94 0.60
N ASP A 629 -24.54 -25.93 0.59
CA ASP A 629 -24.71 -27.11 1.46
C ASP A 629 -24.55 -26.73 2.95
N LEU A 630 -23.61 -25.87 3.30
CA LEU A 630 -23.43 -25.30 4.64
C LEU A 630 -24.68 -24.50 5.10
N MET A 631 -25.31 -23.79 4.17
CA MET A 631 -26.55 -23.03 4.39
C MET A 631 -27.81 -23.91 4.39
N ASN A 632 -27.69 -25.25 4.38
CA ASN A 632 -28.79 -26.19 4.27
C ASN A 632 -29.68 -26.00 3.02
N GLN A 633 -29.10 -25.60 1.90
CA GLN A 633 -29.73 -25.39 0.59
C GLN A 633 -29.23 -26.40 -0.46
N PRO A 634 -29.35 -27.72 -0.28
CA PRO A 634 -28.72 -28.73 -1.13
C PRO A 634 -29.24 -28.73 -2.57
N LEU A 635 -30.47 -28.26 -2.81
CA LEU A 635 -31.00 -28.13 -4.17
C LEU A 635 -30.24 -27.03 -4.96
N LEU A 636 -29.94 -25.95 -4.30
CA LEU A 636 -29.13 -24.86 -4.88
C LEU A 636 -27.69 -25.33 -5.10
N GLY A 637 -27.08 -26.02 -4.16
CA GLY A 637 -25.76 -26.63 -4.32
C GLY A 637 -25.69 -27.57 -5.54
N LYS A 638 -26.72 -28.43 -5.71
CA LYS A 638 -26.84 -29.29 -6.92
C LYS A 638 -26.96 -28.47 -8.22
N ALA A 639 -27.68 -27.35 -8.18
CA ALA A 639 -27.83 -26.50 -9.36
C ALA A 639 -26.47 -25.87 -9.76
N TYR A 640 -25.69 -25.35 -8.81
CA TYR A 640 -24.35 -24.82 -9.07
C TYR A 640 -23.40 -25.90 -9.60
N ARG A 641 -23.36 -27.08 -9.01
CA ARG A 641 -22.53 -28.19 -9.51
C ARG A 641 -22.90 -28.60 -10.93
N ARG A 642 -24.19 -28.62 -11.26
CA ARG A 642 -24.66 -28.90 -12.63
C ARG A 642 -24.20 -27.81 -13.60
N GLU A 643 -24.34 -26.53 -13.24
CA GLU A 643 -23.90 -25.44 -14.11
C GLU A 643 -22.39 -25.44 -14.29
N ARG A 644 -21.60 -25.70 -13.22
CA ARG A 644 -20.16 -25.90 -13.30
C ARG A 644 -19.78 -26.95 -14.35
N ILE A 645 -20.40 -28.14 -14.30
CA ILE A 645 -20.11 -29.21 -15.25
C ILE A 645 -20.47 -28.76 -16.67
N ALA A 646 -21.63 -28.15 -16.86
CA ALA A 646 -22.06 -27.64 -18.17
C ALA A 646 -21.10 -26.57 -18.71
N LEU A 647 -20.62 -25.65 -17.86
CA LEU A 647 -19.65 -24.61 -18.23
C LEU A 647 -18.32 -25.22 -18.68
N ILE A 648 -17.78 -26.16 -17.91
CA ILE A 648 -16.54 -26.87 -18.26
C ILE A 648 -16.70 -27.58 -19.61
N GLN A 649 -17.82 -28.27 -19.87
CA GLN A 649 -18.08 -28.93 -21.15
C GLN A 649 -18.14 -27.91 -22.30
N ARG A 650 -18.65 -26.69 -22.05
CA ARG A 650 -18.66 -25.63 -23.07
C ARG A 650 -17.23 -25.16 -23.37
N VAL A 651 -16.41 -24.91 -22.32
CA VAL A 651 -14.99 -24.51 -22.51
C VAL A 651 -14.24 -25.58 -23.31
N GLU A 652 -14.36 -26.84 -22.93
CA GLU A 652 -13.66 -27.95 -23.60
C GLU A 652 -14.04 -28.06 -25.09
N ARG A 653 -15.30 -27.75 -25.44
CA ARG A 653 -15.78 -27.80 -26.80
C ARG A 653 -15.31 -26.65 -27.67
N VAL A 654 -15.25 -25.42 -27.12
CA VAL A 654 -15.05 -24.22 -27.95
C VAL A 654 -13.68 -23.56 -27.78
N ALA A 655 -12.99 -23.76 -26.65
CA ALA A 655 -11.77 -23.01 -26.34
C ALA A 655 -10.47 -23.76 -26.66
N TRP A 656 -10.52 -25.07 -26.92
CA TRP A 656 -9.34 -25.87 -27.21
C TRP A 656 -8.76 -25.56 -28.58
N ASP A 657 -7.47 -25.21 -28.69
CA ASP A 657 -6.75 -24.80 -29.92
C ASP A 657 -5.67 -25.81 -30.34
N GLY A 658 -5.85 -27.09 -29.99
CA GLY A 658 -4.93 -28.17 -30.35
C GLY A 658 -3.90 -28.49 -29.27
N ASP A 659 -3.16 -27.50 -28.76
CA ASP A 659 -2.12 -27.68 -27.76
C ASP A 659 -2.33 -26.86 -26.48
N TRP A 660 -3.26 -25.89 -26.51
CA TRP A 660 -3.62 -25.06 -25.35
C TRP A 660 -5.05 -24.49 -25.46
N TYR A 661 -5.55 -23.85 -24.39
CA TYR A 661 -6.82 -23.15 -24.40
C TYR A 661 -6.62 -21.70 -24.85
N ARG A 662 -7.53 -21.21 -25.71
CA ARG A 662 -7.58 -19.80 -26.13
C ARG A 662 -7.78 -18.89 -24.93
N ARG A 663 -7.41 -17.60 -25.09
CA ARG A 663 -7.59 -16.59 -24.04
C ARG A 663 -9.02 -16.05 -24.01
N ALA A 664 -9.54 -15.67 -25.17
CA ALA A 664 -10.84 -15.01 -25.33
C ALA A 664 -11.32 -15.05 -26.79
N THR A 665 -12.51 -14.51 -27.01
CA THR A 665 -13.04 -14.23 -28.33
C THR A 665 -13.48 -12.76 -28.36
N PHE A 666 -13.10 -12.01 -29.39
CA PHE A 666 -13.55 -10.63 -29.61
C PHE A 666 -15.05 -10.55 -29.91
N ASP A 667 -15.62 -9.34 -29.87
CA ASP A 667 -17.02 -9.06 -30.19
C ASP A 667 -17.42 -9.50 -31.61
N ASP A 668 -16.51 -9.50 -32.56
CA ASP A 668 -16.70 -9.95 -33.94
C ASP A 668 -16.48 -11.46 -34.15
N GLY A 669 -16.12 -12.19 -33.10
CA GLY A 669 -15.86 -13.63 -33.15
C GLY A 669 -14.39 -13.99 -33.42
N THR A 670 -13.51 -13.02 -33.61
CA THR A 670 -12.06 -13.27 -33.79
C THR A 670 -11.47 -13.88 -32.53
N PRO A 671 -10.70 -15.01 -32.63
CA PRO A 671 -10.09 -15.63 -31.46
C PRO A 671 -8.86 -14.85 -30.97
N LEU A 672 -8.67 -14.83 -29.67
CA LEU A 672 -7.46 -14.34 -28.98
C LEU A 672 -6.83 -15.49 -28.18
N GLY A 673 -5.49 -15.57 -28.18
CA GLY A 673 -4.79 -16.67 -27.56
C GLY A 673 -4.75 -17.95 -28.37
N SER A 674 -4.88 -17.84 -29.71
CA SER A 674 -4.89 -18.96 -30.66
C SER A 674 -3.54 -19.06 -31.38
N SER A 675 -3.15 -20.28 -31.73
CA SER A 675 -1.99 -20.57 -32.58
C SER A 675 -2.03 -19.82 -33.93
N ALA A 676 -3.21 -19.46 -34.39
CA ALA A 676 -3.44 -18.69 -35.62
C ALA A 676 -3.16 -17.19 -35.46
N ASN A 677 -3.11 -16.66 -34.24
CA ASN A 677 -2.81 -15.24 -34.01
C ASN A 677 -1.33 -14.92 -34.33
N ALA A 678 -1.04 -13.75 -34.86
CA ALA A 678 0.32 -13.27 -35.06
C ALA A 678 0.97 -12.84 -33.72
N GLU A 679 0.20 -12.18 -32.87
CA GLU A 679 0.55 -11.68 -31.54
C GLU A 679 -0.45 -12.25 -30.52
N GLY A 680 -0.05 -12.35 -29.25
CA GLY A 680 -0.91 -12.92 -28.21
C GLY A 680 -1.32 -14.37 -28.49
N LYS A 681 -0.42 -15.21 -28.99
CA LYS A 681 -0.72 -16.60 -29.39
C LYS A 681 -1.10 -17.49 -28.24
N ILE A 682 -0.36 -17.41 -27.14
CA ILE A 682 -0.57 -18.18 -25.93
C ILE A 682 -0.50 -17.27 -24.70
N ASP A 683 -1.45 -17.44 -23.81
CA ASP A 683 -1.58 -16.71 -22.55
C ASP A 683 -1.56 -17.71 -21.38
N SER A 684 -0.86 -17.40 -20.29
CA SER A 684 -0.70 -18.27 -19.13
C SER A 684 -1.99 -18.50 -18.34
N LEU A 685 -2.90 -17.53 -18.34
CA LEU A 685 -4.10 -17.52 -17.48
C LEU A 685 -5.03 -18.72 -17.74
N PRO A 686 -5.49 -18.98 -18.97
CA PRO A 686 -6.39 -20.11 -19.22
C PRO A 686 -5.74 -21.47 -18.92
N GLN A 687 -4.44 -21.59 -19.15
CA GLN A 687 -3.69 -22.85 -18.92
C GLN A 687 -3.58 -23.15 -17.44
N SER A 688 -3.23 -22.13 -16.65
CA SER A 688 -3.09 -22.25 -15.21
C SER A 688 -4.44 -22.56 -14.54
N TRP A 689 -5.49 -21.81 -14.91
CA TRP A 689 -6.79 -21.94 -14.28
C TRP A 689 -7.58 -23.19 -14.71
N ALA A 690 -7.26 -23.78 -15.86
CA ALA A 690 -7.76 -25.12 -16.21
C ALA A 690 -7.39 -26.17 -15.13
N TRP A 691 -6.18 -26.09 -14.55
CA TRP A 691 -5.77 -26.90 -13.41
C TRP A 691 -6.34 -26.42 -12.09
N LEU A 692 -6.28 -25.12 -11.83
CA LEU A 692 -6.65 -24.54 -10.54
C LEU A 692 -8.13 -24.75 -10.22
N CYS A 693 -9.02 -24.73 -11.23
CA CYS A 693 -10.45 -25.01 -11.02
C CYS A 693 -10.76 -26.51 -10.81
N GLY A 694 -9.80 -27.41 -11.09
CA GLY A 694 -9.93 -28.84 -10.87
C GLY A 694 -11.01 -29.55 -11.71
N GLY A 695 -11.36 -28.99 -12.89
CA GLY A 695 -12.47 -29.51 -13.68
C GLY A 695 -12.17 -29.78 -15.16
N ALA A 696 -11.03 -29.29 -15.66
CA ALA A 696 -10.65 -29.48 -17.05
C ALA A 696 -10.33 -30.94 -17.38
N GLU A 697 -10.43 -31.29 -18.65
CA GLU A 697 -10.03 -32.60 -19.15
C GLU A 697 -8.53 -32.77 -18.96
N LYS A 698 -8.13 -33.85 -18.28
CA LYS A 698 -6.79 -34.03 -17.72
C LYS A 698 -5.70 -33.95 -18.79
N ASP A 699 -5.84 -34.71 -19.90
CA ASP A 699 -4.81 -34.78 -20.94
C ASP A 699 -4.62 -33.43 -21.65
N ARG A 700 -5.71 -32.64 -21.81
CA ARG A 700 -5.65 -31.29 -22.37
C ARG A 700 -5.02 -30.31 -21.40
N ALA A 701 -5.39 -30.38 -20.13
CA ALA A 701 -4.83 -29.52 -19.10
C ALA A 701 -3.33 -29.78 -18.91
N GLU A 702 -2.89 -31.03 -18.97
CA GLU A 702 -1.46 -31.41 -18.95
C GLU A 702 -0.72 -30.80 -20.15
N ARG A 703 -1.26 -31.00 -21.36
CA ARG A 703 -0.68 -30.45 -22.58
C ARG A 703 -0.64 -28.93 -22.57
N ALA A 704 -1.68 -28.29 -22.08
CA ALA A 704 -1.77 -26.83 -21.97
C ALA A 704 -0.70 -26.26 -21.05
N LEU A 705 -0.44 -26.89 -19.88
CA LEU A 705 0.64 -26.47 -18.98
C LEU A 705 2.02 -26.69 -19.59
N ASP A 706 2.24 -27.82 -20.30
CA ASP A 706 3.52 -28.07 -20.98
C ASP A 706 3.75 -27.09 -22.12
N SER A 707 2.70 -26.71 -22.87
CA SER A 707 2.76 -25.65 -23.88
C SER A 707 3.08 -24.30 -23.26
N ALA A 708 2.44 -23.95 -22.13
CA ALA A 708 2.74 -22.72 -21.40
C ALA A 708 4.21 -22.70 -20.93
N TRP A 709 4.71 -23.80 -20.37
CA TRP A 709 6.12 -23.90 -20.00
C TRP A 709 7.04 -23.64 -21.19
N THR A 710 6.80 -24.32 -22.30
CA THR A 710 7.64 -24.25 -23.50
C THR A 710 7.66 -22.85 -24.13
N HIS A 711 6.53 -22.15 -24.14
CA HIS A 711 6.39 -20.88 -24.83
C HIS A 711 6.60 -19.65 -23.94
N LEU A 712 6.34 -19.76 -22.63
CA LEU A 712 6.31 -18.59 -21.75
C LEU A 712 7.47 -18.55 -20.74
N VAL A 713 8.06 -19.71 -20.37
CA VAL A 713 9.18 -19.74 -19.43
C VAL A 713 10.49 -19.52 -20.16
N ARG A 714 11.25 -18.56 -19.69
CA ARG A 714 12.58 -18.18 -20.17
C ARG A 714 13.61 -18.47 -19.08
N GLU A 715 14.02 -19.74 -18.96
CA GLU A 715 14.90 -20.17 -17.86
C GLU A 715 16.23 -19.41 -17.85
N ASP A 716 16.82 -19.15 -19.02
CA ASP A 716 18.09 -18.41 -19.15
C ASP A 716 17.97 -16.93 -18.73
N GLU A 717 16.79 -16.34 -18.84
CA GLU A 717 16.50 -14.95 -18.51
C GLU A 717 15.88 -14.81 -17.11
N GLY A 718 15.48 -15.94 -16.50
CA GLY A 718 14.80 -15.98 -15.22
C GLY A 718 13.39 -15.37 -15.26
N LEU A 719 12.65 -15.55 -16.36
CA LEU A 719 11.35 -14.93 -16.59
C LEU A 719 10.24 -15.93 -16.91
N ALA A 720 9.02 -15.62 -16.46
CA ALA A 720 7.80 -16.30 -16.88
C ALA A 720 6.80 -15.29 -17.45
N LEU A 721 6.64 -15.30 -18.77
CA LEU A 721 5.85 -14.29 -19.48
C LEU A 721 4.34 -14.50 -19.27
N LEU A 722 3.58 -13.40 -19.22
CA LEU A 722 2.12 -13.46 -19.17
C LEU A 722 1.57 -14.09 -20.45
N PHE A 723 1.98 -13.59 -21.59
CA PHE A 723 1.65 -14.14 -22.90
C PHE A 723 2.76 -13.81 -23.93
N THR A 724 2.71 -14.46 -25.08
CA THR A 724 3.66 -14.22 -26.18
C THR A 724 3.04 -14.47 -27.56
N PRO A 725 3.48 -13.76 -28.67
CA PRO A 725 4.25 -12.51 -28.66
C PRO A 725 3.44 -11.32 -28.11
N PRO A 726 4.11 -10.25 -27.63
CA PRO A 726 3.41 -9.05 -27.14
C PRO A 726 2.63 -8.35 -28.26
N PHE A 727 1.63 -7.55 -27.89
CA PHE A 727 0.83 -6.76 -28.82
C PHE A 727 1.61 -5.53 -29.31
N ASP A 728 1.58 -5.29 -30.60
CA ASP A 728 2.12 -4.11 -31.26
C ASP A 728 1.17 -3.65 -32.40
N LYS A 729 0.79 -4.58 -33.28
CA LYS A 729 0.02 -4.33 -34.50
C LYS A 729 -1.33 -5.05 -34.57
N THR A 730 -1.63 -5.87 -33.58
CA THR A 730 -2.85 -6.69 -33.53
C THR A 730 -4.12 -5.89 -33.83
N GLU A 731 -4.93 -6.43 -34.78
CA GLU A 731 -6.27 -6.01 -35.07
C GLU A 731 -7.22 -7.22 -35.07
N PRO A 732 -8.43 -7.11 -34.47
CA PRO A 732 -8.95 -5.93 -33.76
C PRO A 732 -8.07 -5.61 -32.52
N SER A 733 -8.05 -4.32 -32.11
CA SER A 733 -7.28 -3.87 -30.96
C SER A 733 -7.83 -4.51 -29.68
N PRO A 734 -6.98 -5.12 -28.82
CA PRO A 734 -7.43 -5.68 -27.55
C PRO A 734 -7.76 -4.61 -26.49
N GLY A 735 -7.30 -3.37 -26.69
CA GLY A 735 -7.49 -2.29 -25.74
C GLY A 735 -6.20 -1.57 -25.36
N TYR A 736 -6.22 -0.87 -24.21
CA TYR A 736 -5.07 -0.07 -23.79
C TYR A 736 -3.84 -0.90 -23.37
N ILE A 737 -3.97 -2.22 -23.21
CA ILE A 737 -2.82 -3.12 -23.03
C ILE A 737 -1.81 -2.95 -24.19
N LYS A 738 -2.28 -2.70 -25.39
CA LYS A 738 -1.44 -2.41 -26.57
C LYS A 738 -0.68 -1.07 -26.45
N GLY A 739 -1.10 -0.19 -25.53
CA GLY A 739 -0.41 1.08 -25.22
C GLY A 739 0.86 0.90 -24.38
N TYR A 740 1.02 -0.21 -23.69
CA TYR A 740 2.28 -0.55 -23.03
C TYR A 740 3.30 -1.01 -24.09
N PRO A 741 4.56 -0.58 -23.99
CA PRO A 741 5.60 -1.09 -24.90
C PRO A 741 5.68 -2.62 -24.84
N PRO A 742 5.93 -3.28 -25.99
CA PRO A 742 6.12 -4.73 -26.02
C PRO A 742 7.15 -5.23 -25.00
N GLY A 743 6.74 -6.19 -24.18
CA GLY A 743 7.55 -6.77 -23.10
C GLY A 743 7.51 -6.01 -21.78
N VAL A 744 6.64 -5.01 -21.63
CA VAL A 744 6.48 -4.20 -20.41
C VAL A 744 5.09 -4.44 -19.82
N ARG A 745 5.01 -4.56 -18.51
CA ARG A 745 3.78 -4.81 -17.74
C ARG A 745 3.02 -6.04 -18.29
N GLU A 746 1.70 -5.91 -18.42
CA GLU A 746 0.83 -6.96 -18.96
C GLU A 746 1.10 -7.27 -20.44
N ASN A 747 1.77 -6.38 -21.19
CA ASN A 747 1.99 -6.58 -22.63
C ASN A 747 3.19 -7.51 -22.92
N GLY A 748 3.09 -8.76 -22.51
CA GLY A 748 4.09 -9.80 -22.80
C GLY A 748 5.35 -9.73 -21.95
N GLY A 749 5.36 -8.97 -20.85
CA GLY A 749 6.32 -9.06 -19.76
C GLY A 749 6.03 -10.22 -18.82
N GLN A 750 6.87 -10.43 -17.80
CA GLN A 750 6.49 -11.24 -16.65
C GLN A 750 5.56 -10.42 -15.78
N TYR A 751 4.29 -10.79 -15.73
CA TYR A 751 3.39 -10.28 -14.73
C TYR A 751 3.37 -11.29 -13.58
N THR A 752 4.02 -10.93 -12.47
CA THR A 752 4.39 -11.87 -11.40
C THR A 752 3.18 -12.59 -10.81
N HIS A 753 2.04 -11.92 -10.69
CA HIS A 753 0.78 -12.49 -10.23
C HIS A 753 0.33 -13.71 -11.06
N ALA A 754 0.31 -13.57 -12.38
CA ALA A 754 -0.07 -14.65 -13.30
C ALA A 754 0.96 -15.79 -13.30
N ALA A 755 2.25 -15.45 -13.20
CA ALA A 755 3.32 -16.45 -13.11
C ALA A 755 3.21 -17.28 -11.82
N LEU A 756 2.72 -16.70 -10.73
CA LEU A 756 2.44 -17.43 -9.48
C LEU A 756 1.26 -18.39 -9.63
N TRP A 757 0.20 -18.04 -10.33
CA TRP A 757 -0.88 -18.99 -10.65
C TRP A 757 -0.36 -20.16 -11.49
N PHE A 758 0.58 -19.88 -12.39
CA PHE A 758 1.21 -20.94 -13.17
C PHE A 758 2.05 -21.87 -12.27
N ALA A 759 2.85 -21.34 -11.33
CA ALA A 759 3.58 -22.13 -10.35
C ALA A 759 2.65 -23.01 -9.48
N MET A 760 1.52 -22.44 -9.01
CA MET A 760 0.50 -23.17 -8.26
C MET A 760 -0.13 -24.31 -9.10
N ALA A 761 -0.39 -24.06 -10.38
CA ALA A 761 -0.93 -25.09 -11.28
C ALA A 761 0.06 -26.25 -11.49
N LEU A 762 1.36 -25.95 -11.63
CA LEU A 762 2.42 -26.95 -11.70
C LEU A 762 2.48 -27.79 -10.39
N ALA A 763 2.43 -27.12 -9.24
CA ALA A 763 2.40 -27.81 -7.96
C ALA A 763 1.15 -28.70 -7.81
N ARG A 764 -0.04 -28.22 -8.16
CA ARG A 764 -1.27 -29.05 -8.13
C ARG A 764 -1.20 -30.24 -9.11
N ARG A 765 -0.53 -30.10 -10.24
CA ARG A 765 -0.24 -31.22 -11.14
C ARG A 765 0.67 -32.27 -10.48
N GLY A 766 1.47 -31.89 -9.50
CA GLY A 766 2.45 -32.74 -8.84
C GLY A 766 3.87 -32.58 -9.39
N ASP A 767 4.13 -31.56 -10.19
CA ASP A 767 5.44 -31.25 -10.77
C ASP A 767 6.22 -30.30 -9.82
N GLY A 768 6.71 -30.88 -8.72
CA GLY A 768 7.34 -30.11 -7.64
C GLY A 768 8.64 -29.45 -8.07
N THR A 769 9.41 -30.08 -8.94
CA THR A 769 10.68 -29.50 -9.41
C THR A 769 10.45 -28.26 -10.25
N ARG A 770 9.51 -28.30 -11.23
CA ARG A 770 9.20 -27.11 -12.02
C ARG A 770 8.52 -26.01 -11.19
N ALA A 771 7.63 -26.38 -10.28
CA ALA A 771 6.97 -25.42 -9.39
C ALA A 771 7.98 -24.66 -8.53
N VAL A 772 8.89 -25.36 -7.85
CA VAL A 772 9.95 -24.77 -7.03
C VAL A 772 10.90 -23.92 -7.89
N ASN A 773 11.32 -24.42 -9.04
CA ASN A 773 12.21 -23.66 -9.94
C ASN A 773 11.54 -22.36 -10.42
N LEU A 774 10.27 -22.41 -10.77
CA LEU A 774 9.53 -21.21 -11.19
C LEU A 774 9.43 -20.20 -10.04
N LEU A 775 9.09 -20.65 -8.83
CA LEU A 775 9.02 -19.76 -7.66
C LEU A 775 10.38 -19.14 -7.33
N ARG A 776 11.48 -19.86 -7.50
CA ARG A 776 12.83 -19.30 -7.38
C ARG A 776 13.11 -18.25 -8.45
N MET A 777 12.70 -18.49 -9.70
CA MET A 777 12.83 -17.50 -10.77
C MET A 777 12.05 -16.21 -10.49
N LEU A 778 10.93 -16.29 -9.73
CA LEU A 778 10.12 -15.13 -9.35
C LEU A 778 10.62 -14.44 -8.07
N ASN A 779 11.60 -15.02 -7.38
CA ASN A 779 12.12 -14.51 -6.12
C ASN A 779 13.03 -13.28 -6.34
N PRO A 780 12.75 -12.10 -5.76
CA PRO A 780 13.56 -10.90 -5.93
C PRO A 780 15.00 -11.07 -5.43
N ILE A 781 15.24 -11.94 -4.44
CA ILE A 781 16.59 -12.24 -3.94
C ILE A 781 17.43 -12.91 -5.04
N GLU A 782 16.83 -13.83 -5.79
CA GLU A 782 17.53 -14.53 -6.88
C GLU A 782 17.86 -13.58 -8.05
N HIS A 783 17.00 -12.60 -8.32
CA HIS A 783 17.24 -11.56 -9.33
C HIS A 783 18.38 -10.59 -8.97
N THR A 784 18.80 -10.59 -7.70
CA THR A 784 19.75 -9.58 -7.16
C THR A 784 20.98 -10.20 -6.50
N ARG A 785 21.28 -11.47 -6.78
CA ARG A 785 22.42 -12.19 -6.16
C ARG A 785 23.78 -11.60 -6.54
N GLU A 786 23.93 -11.18 -7.78
CA GLU A 786 25.20 -10.70 -8.31
C GLU A 786 25.16 -9.16 -8.51
N PRO A 787 26.30 -8.45 -8.38
CA PRO A 787 26.34 -7.02 -8.51
C PRO A 787 25.76 -6.47 -9.82
N GLU A 788 26.03 -7.12 -10.97
CA GLU A 788 25.44 -6.71 -12.25
C GLU A 788 23.93 -6.97 -12.32
N ALA A 789 23.47 -8.06 -11.68
CA ALA A 789 22.06 -8.42 -11.62
C ALA A 789 21.24 -7.41 -10.80
N VAL A 790 21.81 -6.85 -9.72
CA VAL A 790 21.19 -5.78 -8.94
C VAL A 790 20.87 -4.57 -9.82
N TRP A 791 21.81 -4.12 -10.64
CA TRP A 791 21.62 -2.97 -11.52
C TRP A 791 20.65 -3.26 -12.66
N ARG A 792 20.60 -4.51 -13.14
CA ARG A 792 19.64 -4.95 -14.15
C ARG A 792 18.22 -5.00 -13.58
N TYR A 793 18.04 -5.60 -12.40
CA TYR A 793 16.75 -5.73 -11.75
C TYR A 793 16.25 -4.37 -11.23
N GLY A 794 17.09 -3.61 -10.56
CA GLY A 794 16.90 -2.20 -10.19
C GLY A 794 16.07 -1.92 -8.96
N ILE A 795 15.12 -2.80 -8.59
CA ILE A 795 14.21 -2.61 -7.45
C ILE A 795 14.63 -3.44 -6.23
N GLU A 796 13.88 -3.33 -5.13
CA GLU A 796 14.24 -3.90 -3.83
C GLU A 796 14.37 -5.41 -3.86
N PRO A 797 15.46 -5.98 -3.27
CA PRO A 797 15.63 -7.42 -3.14
C PRO A 797 14.70 -8.10 -2.14
N TYR A 798 14.03 -7.34 -1.27
CA TYR A 798 13.19 -7.83 -0.17
C TYR A 798 11.69 -7.62 -0.42
N ALA A 799 11.31 -7.07 -1.58
CA ALA A 799 9.92 -6.83 -1.94
C ALA A 799 9.61 -7.46 -3.31
N VAL A 800 8.47 -8.13 -3.40
CA VAL A 800 8.02 -8.74 -4.66
C VAL A 800 7.63 -7.66 -5.66
N ALA A 801 8.08 -7.82 -6.91
CA ALA A 801 7.72 -6.98 -8.04
C ALA A 801 6.35 -7.31 -8.60
N GLY A 802 5.64 -6.30 -9.09
CA GLY A 802 4.42 -6.48 -9.88
C GLY A 802 4.70 -7.07 -11.26
N ASP A 803 5.75 -6.58 -11.91
CA ASP A 803 6.21 -7.10 -13.19
C ASP A 803 7.74 -7.07 -13.33
N VAL A 804 8.24 -7.86 -14.25
CA VAL A 804 9.64 -7.84 -14.71
C VAL A 804 9.64 -7.78 -16.23
N TYR A 805 10.45 -6.87 -16.79
CA TYR A 805 10.41 -6.58 -18.22
C TYR A 805 11.05 -7.67 -19.08
N ASN A 806 10.42 -7.91 -20.22
CA ASN A 806 10.93 -8.70 -21.35
C ASN A 806 11.22 -7.80 -22.58
N ALA A 807 11.29 -6.49 -22.38
CA ALA A 807 11.52 -5.53 -23.45
C ALA A 807 13.00 -5.54 -23.91
N PRO A 808 13.29 -5.43 -25.21
CA PRO A 808 14.65 -5.38 -25.71
C PRO A 808 15.51 -4.31 -25.03
N GLY A 809 16.69 -4.69 -24.54
CA GLY A 809 17.61 -3.80 -23.80
C GLY A 809 17.23 -3.57 -22.33
N ARG A 810 16.11 -4.13 -21.85
CA ARG A 810 15.61 -4.00 -20.47
C ARG A 810 15.16 -5.35 -19.89
N ILE A 811 15.56 -6.46 -20.48
CA ILE A 811 15.20 -7.81 -20.00
C ILE A 811 15.70 -8.01 -18.57
N GLY A 812 14.82 -8.45 -17.69
CA GLY A 812 15.09 -8.67 -16.27
C GLY A 812 15.02 -7.42 -15.39
N HIS A 813 14.55 -6.28 -15.92
CA HIS A 813 14.32 -5.07 -15.14
C HIS A 813 12.98 -5.12 -14.41
N GLY A 814 12.96 -4.93 -13.10
CA GLY A 814 11.75 -4.85 -12.29
C GLY A 814 10.99 -3.55 -12.55
N GLY A 815 9.68 -3.65 -12.79
CA GLY A 815 8.85 -2.48 -13.10
C GLY A 815 8.48 -1.68 -11.86
N TRP A 816 7.74 -2.27 -10.95
CA TRP A 816 7.42 -1.67 -9.65
C TRP A 816 7.34 -2.74 -8.57
N SER A 817 7.65 -2.33 -7.34
CA SER A 817 7.64 -3.18 -6.15
C SER A 817 6.54 -2.76 -5.17
N TRP A 818 6.37 -3.49 -4.11
CA TRP A 818 5.49 -3.27 -2.98
C TRP A 818 4.00 -3.35 -3.30
N TYR A 819 3.46 -2.44 -4.10
CA TYR A 819 2.02 -2.34 -4.34
C TYR A 819 1.56 -3.32 -5.43
N THR A 820 1.58 -4.61 -5.09
CA THR A 820 1.19 -5.73 -5.97
C THR A 820 0.57 -6.87 -5.16
N GLY A 821 -0.46 -7.52 -5.68
CA GLY A 821 -1.05 -8.73 -5.09
C GLY A 821 -0.16 -9.97 -5.18
N SER A 822 0.98 -9.88 -5.88
CA SER A 822 1.90 -11.00 -6.07
C SER A 822 2.50 -11.51 -4.77
N ALA A 823 2.71 -10.65 -3.75
CA ALA A 823 3.26 -11.10 -2.47
C ALA A 823 2.34 -12.10 -1.76
N ALA A 824 1.04 -11.82 -1.71
CA ALA A 824 0.04 -12.71 -1.12
C ALA A 824 -0.04 -14.05 -1.87
N TRP A 825 -0.04 -14.01 -3.20
CA TRP A 825 -0.05 -15.24 -4.01
C TRP A 825 1.25 -16.03 -3.90
N MET A 826 2.42 -15.39 -3.78
CA MET A 826 3.69 -16.07 -3.57
C MET A 826 3.72 -16.79 -2.23
N TYR A 827 3.21 -16.14 -1.16
CA TYR A 827 3.08 -16.77 0.15
C TYR A 827 2.22 -18.04 0.07
N ARG A 828 1.04 -17.94 -0.56
CA ARG A 828 0.15 -19.09 -0.74
C ARG A 828 0.75 -20.19 -1.60
N ALA A 829 1.41 -19.82 -2.70
CA ALA A 829 2.07 -20.80 -3.57
C ALA A 829 3.11 -21.61 -2.80
N TRP A 830 3.92 -20.96 -1.97
CA TRP A 830 4.88 -21.65 -1.12
C TRP A 830 4.20 -22.47 -0.03
N VAL A 831 3.41 -21.84 0.82
CA VAL A 831 2.88 -22.48 2.04
C VAL A 831 1.85 -23.56 1.69
N GLU A 832 0.90 -23.23 0.80
CA GLU A 832 -0.24 -24.11 0.51
C GLU A 832 0.08 -25.17 -0.55
N GLU A 833 0.78 -24.79 -1.63
CA GLU A 833 0.90 -25.68 -2.78
C GLU A 833 2.24 -26.42 -2.80
N VAL A 834 3.35 -25.79 -2.42
CA VAL A 834 4.68 -26.43 -2.40
C VAL A 834 4.92 -27.13 -1.07
N LEU A 835 4.88 -26.43 0.05
CA LEU A 835 5.07 -27.02 1.37
C LEU A 835 3.86 -27.86 1.81
N GLY A 836 2.72 -27.64 1.18
CA GLY A 836 1.55 -28.49 1.28
C GLY A 836 0.79 -28.38 2.61
N LEU A 837 0.90 -27.27 3.34
CA LEU A 837 0.13 -27.02 4.54
C LEU A 837 -1.32 -26.75 4.16
N LYS A 838 -2.22 -27.64 4.53
CA LYS A 838 -3.66 -27.54 4.26
C LYS A 838 -4.43 -27.48 5.58
N ILE A 839 -4.92 -26.29 5.92
CA ILE A 839 -5.74 -26.07 7.11
C ILE A 839 -7.20 -26.08 6.70
N ARG A 840 -8.03 -26.81 7.43
CA ARG A 840 -9.48 -26.92 7.25
C ARG A 840 -10.15 -26.96 8.60
N GLU A 841 -10.78 -25.86 9.00
CA GLU A 841 -11.49 -25.74 10.28
C GLU A 841 -10.60 -26.12 11.48
N GLU A 842 -10.89 -27.26 12.12
CA GLU A 842 -10.18 -27.78 13.29
C GLU A 842 -9.12 -28.85 12.94
N SER A 843 -8.67 -28.90 11.70
CA SER A 843 -7.70 -29.90 11.26
C SER A 843 -6.67 -29.33 10.29
N LEU A 844 -5.50 -29.93 10.32
CA LEU A 844 -4.46 -29.67 9.35
C LEU A 844 -4.05 -31.00 8.68
N SER A 845 -3.63 -30.92 7.43
CA SER A 845 -3.01 -32.02 6.70
C SER A 845 -1.82 -31.53 5.89
N MET A 846 -0.92 -32.44 5.55
CA MET A 846 0.26 -32.14 4.75
C MET A 846 0.20 -32.88 3.40
N ASP A 847 0.32 -32.12 2.31
CA ASP A 847 0.44 -32.67 0.93
C ASP A 847 1.59 -31.95 0.20
N PRO A 848 2.85 -32.15 0.61
CA PRO A 848 3.99 -31.45 0.04
C PRO A 848 4.21 -31.85 -1.43
N VAL A 849 4.51 -30.81 -2.24
CA VAL A 849 4.88 -30.95 -3.65
C VAL A 849 6.20 -30.20 -3.86
N ILE A 850 7.29 -30.87 -3.59
CA ILE A 850 8.63 -30.27 -3.52
C ILE A 850 9.55 -30.76 -4.64
N SER A 851 10.66 -30.08 -4.82
CA SER A 851 11.69 -30.55 -5.74
C SER A 851 12.22 -31.92 -5.29
N LYS A 852 12.41 -32.81 -6.24
CA LYS A 852 13.08 -34.12 -6.01
C LYS A 852 14.48 -34.00 -5.39
N ASN A 853 15.12 -32.83 -5.48
CA ASN A 853 16.41 -32.55 -4.90
C ASN A 853 16.37 -32.25 -3.40
N TRP A 854 15.18 -32.07 -2.83
CA TRP A 854 15.00 -31.77 -1.41
C TRP A 854 14.89 -33.07 -0.61
N GLU A 855 15.71 -33.23 0.39
CA GLU A 855 15.64 -34.35 1.35
C GLU A 855 14.52 -34.16 2.38
N GLY A 856 13.96 -32.96 2.47
CA GLY A 856 12.88 -32.58 3.37
C GLY A 856 12.93 -31.11 3.74
N PHE A 857 12.12 -30.74 4.72
CA PHE A 857 12.08 -29.40 5.29
C PHE A 857 11.43 -29.44 6.67
N GLN A 858 11.54 -28.33 7.41
CA GLN A 858 10.85 -28.12 8.69
C GLN A 858 9.85 -26.97 8.56
N LEU A 859 8.73 -27.09 9.23
CA LEU A 859 7.70 -26.08 9.33
C LEU A 859 7.18 -26.02 10.77
N ARG A 860 7.11 -24.84 11.34
CA ARG A 860 6.43 -24.57 12.61
C ARG A 860 5.17 -23.80 12.32
N TYR A 861 4.03 -24.30 12.79
CA TYR A 861 2.74 -23.61 12.74
C TYR A 861 2.22 -23.36 14.15
N ARG A 862 1.78 -22.14 14.41
CA ARG A 862 1.15 -21.74 15.67
C ARG A 862 -0.36 -21.56 15.46
N HIS A 863 -1.17 -22.31 16.21
CA HIS A 863 -2.63 -22.20 16.23
C HIS A 863 -3.11 -21.78 17.62
N GLY A 864 -3.45 -20.49 17.78
CA GLY A 864 -3.63 -19.92 19.11
C GLY A 864 -2.33 -20.03 19.92
N GLU A 865 -2.36 -20.75 21.05
CA GLU A 865 -1.18 -21.02 21.89
C GLU A 865 -0.53 -22.38 21.59
N ALA A 866 -1.15 -23.22 20.77
CA ALA A 866 -0.61 -24.52 20.39
C ALA A 866 0.44 -24.37 19.27
N ILE A 867 1.51 -25.15 19.39
CA ILE A 867 2.64 -25.18 18.44
C ILE A 867 2.73 -26.55 17.78
N TYR A 868 2.77 -26.56 16.47
CA TYR A 868 2.92 -27.74 15.63
C TYR A 868 4.28 -27.70 14.95
N GLU A 869 5.23 -28.54 15.44
CA GLU A 869 6.55 -28.73 14.82
C GLU A 869 6.47 -29.86 13.81
N ILE A 870 6.52 -29.54 12.54
CA ILE A 870 6.35 -30.47 11.43
C ILE A 870 7.70 -30.71 10.76
N GLN A 871 8.17 -31.94 10.77
CA GLN A 871 9.32 -32.40 10.02
C GLN A 871 8.84 -33.21 8.82
N VAL A 872 9.18 -32.76 7.62
CA VAL A 872 8.95 -33.52 6.38
C VAL A 872 10.24 -34.19 5.94
N GLU A 873 10.19 -35.47 5.66
CA GLU A 873 11.31 -36.27 5.14
C GLU A 873 10.99 -36.83 3.77
N ASN A 874 11.95 -36.73 2.83
CA ASN A 874 11.81 -37.18 1.45
C ASN A 874 12.98 -38.10 1.01
N PRO A 875 13.17 -39.29 1.63
CA PRO A 875 14.28 -40.13 1.34
C PRO A 875 14.20 -40.83 -0.03
N GLU A 876 13.02 -40.87 -0.64
CA GLU A 876 12.80 -41.45 -1.96
C GLU A 876 12.94 -40.43 -3.08
N HIS A 877 13.26 -39.14 -2.73
CA HIS A 877 13.38 -38.05 -3.69
C HIS A 877 12.14 -37.88 -4.57
N ARG A 878 10.96 -37.99 -3.98
CA ARG A 878 9.69 -37.82 -4.69
C ARG A 878 9.28 -36.35 -4.75
N GLU A 879 8.60 -36.02 -5.80
CA GLU A 879 8.03 -34.67 -5.95
C GLU A 879 6.70 -34.53 -5.21
N ARG A 880 5.93 -35.61 -5.03
CA ARG A 880 4.64 -35.63 -4.32
C ARG A 880 4.35 -37.01 -3.72
N GLY A 881 3.48 -37.03 -2.75
CA GLY A 881 2.92 -38.22 -2.08
C GLY A 881 3.41 -38.36 -0.66
N VAL A 882 2.50 -38.68 0.23
CA VAL A 882 2.71 -38.91 1.66
C VAL A 882 2.46 -40.38 1.95
N ALA A 883 3.50 -41.08 2.37
CA ALA A 883 3.41 -42.47 2.76
C ALA A 883 2.66 -42.61 4.09
N TRP A 884 3.01 -41.77 5.07
CA TRP A 884 2.37 -41.74 6.39
C TRP A 884 2.67 -40.46 7.15
N VAL A 885 1.81 -40.18 8.13
CA VAL A 885 1.96 -39.06 9.08
C VAL A 885 1.95 -39.65 10.50
N GLU A 886 2.84 -39.16 11.34
CA GLU A 886 2.94 -39.51 12.75
C GLU A 886 2.78 -38.21 13.59
N VAL A 887 1.99 -38.27 14.64
CA VAL A 887 1.77 -37.19 15.60
C VAL A 887 2.14 -37.71 16.99
N ASP A 888 3.12 -37.11 17.63
CA ASP A 888 3.61 -37.47 18.97
C ASP A 888 3.96 -38.94 19.12
N GLY A 889 4.58 -39.53 18.09
CA GLY A 889 4.96 -40.93 18.06
C GLY A 889 3.83 -41.89 17.65
N MET A 890 2.64 -41.39 17.29
CA MET A 890 1.52 -42.22 16.85
C MET A 890 1.16 -41.98 15.40
N ARG A 891 1.15 -43.05 14.60
CA ARG A 891 0.73 -42.97 13.19
C ARG A 891 -0.75 -42.61 13.05
N ARG A 892 -1.06 -41.74 12.11
CA ARG A 892 -2.42 -41.31 11.71
C ARG A 892 -2.77 -41.90 10.34
N PRO A 893 -3.66 -42.89 10.28
CA PRO A 893 -3.97 -43.61 9.03
C PRO A 893 -4.58 -42.71 7.94
N ASP A 894 -5.33 -41.66 8.33
CA ASP A 894 -5.94 -40.69 7.44
C ASP A 894 -5.06 -39.49 7.12
N GLY A 895 -3.90 -39.35 7.83
CA GLY A 895 -3.00 -38.22 7.69
C GLY A 895 -3.52 -36.91 8.28
N THR A 896 -4.68 -36.94 8.97
CA THR A 896 -5.32 -35.74 9.55
C THR A 896 -4.76 -35.45 10.94
N ILE A 897 -4.39 -34.22 11.19
CA ILE A 897 -3.84 -33.70 12.43
C ILE A 897 -4.89 -32.77 13.04
N PRO A 898 -5.48 -33.08 14.21
CA PRO A 898 -6.42 -32.19 14.86
C PRO A 898 -5.73 -30.90 15.32
N LEU A 899 -6.40 -29.77 15.21
CA LEU A 899 -5.94 -28.49 15.73
C LEU A 899 -6.52 -28.23 17.12
N GLU A 900 -5.64 -27.99 18.07
CA GLU A 900 -5.95 -27.66 19.46
C GLU A 900 -5.56 -26.21 19.75
N ARG A 901 -6.16 -25.57 20.76
CA ARG A 901 -5.92 -24.14 21.08
C ARG A 901 -5.19 -23.91 22.39
N GLY A 902 -4.85 -24.97 23.15
CA GLY A 902 -4.17 -24.85 24.44
C GLY A 902 -2.66 -24.70 24.32
N LEU A 903 -1.99 -24.45 25.46
CA LEU A 903 -0.53 -24.45 25.60
C LEU A 903 0.04 -25.86 25.39
N ILE A 904 -0.01 -26.35 24.17
CA ILE A 904 0.42 -27.71 23.78
C ILE A 904 1.44 -27.60 22.65
N LYS A 905 2.39 -28.52 22.65
CA LYS A 905 3.38 -28.66 21.59
C LYS A 905 3.29 -30.06 21.00
N HIS A 906 2.95 -30.11 19.71
CA HIS A 906 2.91 -31.36 18.94
C HIS A 906 4.14 -31.51 18.06
N ARG A 907 4.66 -32.73 17.99
CA ARG A 907 5.72 -33.11 17.03
C ARG A 907 5.12 -33.99 15.96
N ILE A 908 5.28 -33.56 14.72
CA ILE A 908 4.69 -34.23 13.56
C ILE A 908 5.81 -34.63 12.63
N LEU A 909 5.78 -35.87 12.24
CA LEU A 909 6.68 -36.42 11.23
C LEU A 909 5.87 -36.85 10.02
N VAL A 910 6.21 -36.25 8.88
CA VAL A 910 5.59 -36.56 7.58
C VAL A 910 6.62 -37.26 6.71
N ARG A 911 6.32 -38.44 6.28
CA ARG A 911 7.19 -39.23 5.40
C ARG A 911 6.64 -39.19 3.99
N MET A 912 7.39 -38.60 3.07
CA MET A 912 7.05 -38.68 1.65
C MET A 912 7.36 -40.06 1.10
N GLY A 913 6.50 -40.55 0.20
CA GLY A 913 6.61 -41.87 -0.39
C GLY A 913 5.30 -42.34 -1.03
N ALA A 914 5.29 -43.59 -1.53
CA ALA A 914 4.06 -44.24 -1.91
C ALA A 914 3.20 -44.51 -0.68
N LYS A 915 1.89 -44.31 -0.78
CA LYS A 915 0.95 -44.57 0.36
C LYS A 915 1.06 -46.06 0.76
N GLU A 916 1.40 -46.33 2.02
CA GLU A 916 1.46 -47.66 2.60
C GLU A 916 0.12 -48.38 2.66
#